data_d8f93a6d5afd3ca1469f44e913d6a745
#
_entry.id   d8f93a6d5afd3ca1469f44e913d6a745
#
_cell.length_a   1.000
_cell.length_b   1.000
_cell.length_c   1.000
_cell.angle_alpha   90.00
_cell.angle_beta   90.00
_cell.angle_gamma   90.00
#
_symmetry.space_group_name_H-M   'P 1'
#
loop_
_entity.id
_entity.type
_entity.pdbx_description
1 polymer ?
#
loop_
_entity_poly.entity_id
_entity_poly.type
_entity_poly.pdbx_seq_one_letter_code
_entity_poly.pdbx_strand_id
1 'polypeptide(L)'
;DIDFATCRTGDVEARLWTDVNDRGFVDERGEFRTGTGFYVSMHMIVDERGRPVLSGNNLIFESDVIQIDQTGVFHYTVEFSADDKAVSDASKAWISVNDIALNRDGVIAISPEQVRRCLSITEVCVRKVGARLDEDGQFVSGTFCDVTSRLGEMQTDVVYLLPFFEPGFGDLHTGQDVRKGALGSVYAVRDFYRIDPALVTPPEEVDFLALVSDGLIVDLDLQTLLHERQLSRLRKVDDFNNFRTFKELIDWVGRDTLIQLIGRAELRAIARRAHALGKQVIFDLVLMQTSRDCPLIEQYPDWYVMDEHGQPKIHQIAWLVYSDVALLDLPFNRPLQNYLSGIAPFWMRTCDLDGVRIDASQTVDRPFLKQIKNRINAVKPDALVLGETLCELSEAVDIPVDMIYALLVDFHRDAEYGNQYADFLERTSGAFAPRTVAMAYFENHDSPRATKIWRERYQSRTLALLRNIQCSLINATAGSAHYVNLAYALEWGSEWGEETRTDFEASTLLHPEWADREPHSQLVAAYGALRQFVSQRPELQTGHVYFYRNTDSEDRVFAYTRYTRHSGFLVAHNLDARFVREVVCPIHYLPDVLLLRIDRVPAYDTYEFFDGLDSDHPGIALTDEGVSMKLQPLQSVVIKLIFRSEE
;
A
#
# COMPACT_ATOMS: atom_id res chain seq x y z
N ASP A 1 -20.91 -31.82 -14.39
CA ASP A 1 -22.32 -31.79 -14.87
C ASP A 1 -23.08 -32.90 -14.14
N ILE A 2 -23.90 -32.53 -13.15
CA ILE A 2 -24.86 -33.44 -12.56
C ILE A 2 -26.02 -33.52 -13.56
N ASP A 3 -26.29 -34.71 -14.09
CA ASP A 3 -27.43 -34.90 -14.99
C ASP A 3 -28.75 -34.85 -14.18
N PHE A 4 -29.31 -33.65 -14.07
CA PHE A 4 -30.56 -33.40 -13.35
C PHE A 4 -31.78 -34.05 -13.97
N ALA A 5 -31.66 -34.66 -15.15
CA ALA A 5 -32.79 -35.38 -15.81
C ALA A 5 -33.14 -36.65 -15.03
N THR A 6 -32.28 -37.17 -14.20
CA THR A 6 -32.46 -38.39 -13.41
C THR A 6 -32.60 -38.18 -11.91
N CYS A 7 -32.17 -37.01 -11.36
CA CYS A 7 -32.30 -36.69 -9.93
C CYS A 7 -33.64 -36.02 -9.62
N ARG A 8 -34.33 -36.50 -8.60
CA ARG A 8 -35.45 -35.77 -7.99
C ARG A 8 -34.89 -34.59 -7.18
N THR A 9 -35.46 -33.40 -7.33
CA THR A 9 -35.03 -32.16 -6.68
C THR A 9 -34.94 -32.23 -5.15
N GLY A 10 -35.59 -33.23 -4.52
CA GLY A 10 -35.52 -33.45 -3.07
C GLY A 10 -34.34 -34.31 -2.59
N ASP A 11 -33.53 -34.80 -3.54
CA ASP A 11 -32.43 -35.73 -3.22
C ASP A 11 -31.05 -35.03 -3.33
N VAL A 12 -31.01 -33.70 -3.60
CA VAL A 12 -29.79 -32.91 -3.68
C VAL A 12 -29.58 -32.11 -2.41
N GLU A 13 -28.45 -32.32 -1.76
CA GLU A 13 -28.01 -31.52 -0.62
C GLU A 13 -26.79 -30.70 -0.99
N ALA A 14 -26.66 -29.53 -0.37
CA ALA A 14 -25.49 -28.66 -0.51
C ALA A 14 -24.96 -28.24 0.85
N ARG A 15 -23.67 -28.07 0.96
CA ARG A 15 -23.01 -27.48 2.12
C ARG A 15 -21.87 -26.57 1.69
N LEU A 16 -21.64 -25.55 2.48
CA LEU A 16 -20.53 -24.62 2.33
C LEU A 16 -19.46 -24.96 3.34
N TRP A 17 -18.23 -25.22 2.90
CA TRP A 17 -17.06 -25.21 3.76
C TRP A 17 -16.41 -23.83 3.70
N THR A 18 -15.97 -23.30 4.86
CA THR A 18 -15.23 -22.04 4.93
C THR A 18 -14.33 -22.00 6.17
N ASP A 19 -13.21 -21.27 6.08
CA ASP A 19 -12.35 -20.94 7.22
C ASP A 19 -12.54 -19.47 7.68
N VAL A 20 -13.69 -18.87 7.35
CA VAL A 20 -14.02 -17.49 7.78
C VAL A 20 -13.93 -17.39 9.32
N ASN A 21 -13.37 -16.27 9.82
CA ASN A 21 -13.05 -16.05 11.23
C ASN A 21 -12.02 -17.02 11.84
N ASP A 22 -11.32 -17.80 11.02
CA ASP A 22 -10.21 -18.66 11.47
C ASP A 22 -8.93 -18.32 10.69
N ARG A 23 -8.21 -17.28 11.15
CA ARG A 23 -6.95 -16.84 10.55
C ARG A 23 -5.82 -17.84 10.65
N GLY A 24 -6.01 -18.91 11.42
CA GLY A 24 -4.92 -19.76 11.88
C GLY A 24 -4.19 -19.18 13.09
N PHE A 25 -3.21 -19.90 13.59
CA PHE A 25 -2.45 -19.51 14.77
C PHE A 25 -1.00 -20.00 14.69
N VAL A 26 -0.14 -19.42 15.52
CA VAL A 26 1.23 -19.91 15.70
C VAL A 26 1.23 -20.87 16.89
N ASP A 27 1.65 -22.12 16.65
CA ASP A 27 1.69 -23.15 17.68
C ASP A 27 2.88 -22.96 18.67
N GLU A 28 2.97 -23.83 19.68
CA GLU A 28 4.02 -23.80 20.70
C GLU A 28 5.45 -23.98 20.13
N ARG A 29 5.56 -24.51 18.92
CA ARG A 29 6.85 -24.69 18.21
C ARG A 29 7.21 -23.47 17.35
N GLY A 30 6.36 -22.44 17.33
CA GLY A 30 6.52 -21.26 16.49
C GLY A 30 6.09 -21.48 15.03
N GLU A 31 5.44 -22.62 14.71
CA GLU A 31 4.94 -22.89 13.36
C GLU A 31 3.53 -22.33 13.17
N PHE A 32 3.30 -21.73 12.01
CA PHE A 32 1.96 -21.28 11.66
C PHE A 32 1.10 -22.45 11.23
N ARG A 33 -0.08 -22.56 11.85
CA ARG A 33 -1.14 -23.51 11.50
C ARG A 33 -2.27 -22.76 10.83
N THR A 34 -2.65 -23.23 9.66
CA THR A 34 -3.84 -22.72 8.94
C THR A 34 -5.10 -23.02 9.72
N GLY A 35 -6.14 -22.21 9.54
CA GLY A 35 -7.45 -22.46 10.07
C GLY A 35 -8.02 -23.80 9.61
N THR A 36 -8.81 -24.44 10.47
CA THR A 36 -9.42 -25.75 10.18
C THR A 36 -10.70 -25.64 9.37
N GLY A 37 -11.34 -24.47 9.42
CA GLY A 37 -12.64 -24.24 8.79
C GLY A 37 -13.79 -25.04 9.40
N PHE A 38 -14.97 -24.81 8.89
CA PHE A 38 -16.21 -25.49 9.31
C PHE A 38 -17.19 -25.59 8.14
N TYR A 39 -18.19 -26.47 8.31
CA TYR A 39 -19.27 -26.64 7.34
C TYR A 39 -20.53 -25.90 7.78
N VAL A 40 -21.17 -25.25 6.81
CA VAL A 40 -22.49 -24.62 6.96
C VAL A 40 -23.46 -25.32 6.02
N SER A 41 -24.60 -25.71 6.53
CA SER A 41 -25.67 -26.30 5.69
C SER A 41 -26.22 -25.24 4.73
N MET A 42 -26.56 -25.69 3.54
CA MET A 42 -27.24 -24.85 2.55
C MET A 42 -28.63 -25.39 2.29
N HIS A 43 -29.58 -24.49 2.14
CA HIS A 43 -30.97 -24.79 1.92
C HIS A 43 -31.37 -24.41 0.49
N MET A 44 -32.13 -25.29 -0.17
CA MET A 44 -32.69 -25.00 -1.47
C MET A 44 -33.76 -23.90 -1.34
N ILE A 45 -33.65 -22.85 -2.15
CA ILE A 45 -34.67 -21.80 -2.15
C ILE A 45 -35.94 -22.36 -2.82
N VAL A 46 -37.07 -22.25 -2.10
CA VAL A 46 -38.37 -22.67 -2.59
C VAL A 46 -39.36 -21.50 -2.59
N ASP A 47 -40.34 -21.57 -3.49
CA ASP A 47 -41.43 -20.58 -3.57
C ASP A 47 -42.49 -20.86 -2.43
N GLU A 48 -43.48 -19.99 -2.34
CA GLU A 48 -44.57 -20.11 -1.35
C GLU A 48 -45.35 -21.45 -1.42
N ARG A 49 -45.18 -22.19 -2.51
CA ARG A 49 -45.83 -23.49 -2.76
C ARG A 49 -44.87 -24.67 -2.52
N GLY A 50 -43.65 -24.40 -2.00
CA GLY A 50 -42.62 -25.39 -1.76
C GLY A 50 -41.92 -25.92 -3.02
N ARG A 51 -42.01 -25.22 -4.13
CA ARG A 51 -41.35 -25.60 -5.41
C ARG A 51 -40.01 -24.91 -5.50
N PRO A 52 -38.95 -25.60 -6.00
CA PRO A 52 -37.65 -24.99 -6.19
C PRO A 52 -37.70 -23.72 -7.04
N VAL A 53 -37.04 -22.67 -6.58
CA VAL A 53 -36.79 -21.45 -7.35
C VAL A 53 -35.61 -21.72 -8.27
N LEU A 54 -35.79 -21.44 -9.59
CA LEU A 54 -34.76 -21.66 -10.59
C LEU A 54 -34.21 -20.32 -11.09
N SER A 55 -32.90 -20.27 -11.32
CA SER A 55 -32.25 -19.25 -12.14
C SER A 55 -31.88 -19.88 -13.50
N GLY A 56 -32.68 -19.64 -14.53
CA GLY A 56 -32.61 -20.43 -15.74
C GLY A 56 -32.98 -21.89 -15.46
N ASN A 57 -32.06 -22.81 -15.71
CA ASN A 57 -32.22 -24.25 -15.42
C ASN A 57 -31.50 -24.68 -14.12
N ASN A 58 -31.01 -23.76 -13.32
CA ASN A 58 -30.19 -24.08 -12.13
C ASN A 58 -31.01 -23.97 -10.85
N LEU A 59 -30.84 -24.92 -9.95
CA LEU A 59 -31.33 -24.84 -8.56
C LEU A 59 -30.52 -23.81 -7.79
N ILE A 60 -31.19 -23.06 -6.92
CA ILE A 60 -30.56 -22.06 -6.07
C ILE A 60 -30.51 -22.60 -4.63
N PHE A 61 -29.32 -22.58 -4.04
CA PHE A 61 -29.09 -22.90 -2.63
C PHE A 61 -28.58 -21.66 -1.91
N GLU A 62 -29.02 -21.47 -0.70
CA GLU A 62 -28.61 -20.39 0.20
C GLU A 62 -28.10 -20.98 1.52
N SER A 63 -26.97 -20.46 2.02
CA SER A 63 -26.48 -20.79 3.34
C SER A 63 -27.12 -19.92 4.40
N ASP A 64 -27.12 -20.36 5.65
CA ASP A 64 -27.37 -19.48 6.78
C ASP A 64 -26.38 -18.29 6.76
N VAL A 65 -26.82 -17.17 7.33
CA VAL A 65 -25.98 -15.96 7.43
C VAL A 65 -24.77 -16.27 8.29
N ILE A 66 -23.59 -16.07 7.74
CA ILE A 66 -22.32 -16.18 8.44
C ILE A 66 -21.87 -14.76 8.83
N GLN A 67 -21.81 -14.51 10.14
CA GLN A 67 -21.25 -13.26 10.62
C GLN A 67 -19.74 -13.30 10.48
N ILE A 68 -19.16 -12.26 9.82
CA ILE A 68 -17.72 -12.10 9.67
C ILE A 68 -17.27 -10.97 10.60
N ASP A 69 -16.40 -11.30 11.56
CA ASP A 69 -15.92 -10.38 12.60
C ASP A 69 -14.40 -10.19 12.59
N GLN A 70 -13.71 -10.83 11.65
CA GLN A 70 -12.26 -10.74 11.52
C GLN A 70 -11.84 -10.24 10.15
N THR A 71 -10.88 -9.30 10.14
CA THR A 71 -10.13 -8.95 8.93
C THR A 71 -9.19 -10.08 8.55
N GLY A 72 -8.89 -10.24 7.26
CA GLY A 72 -8.01 -11.30 6.78
C GLY A 72 -8.47 -11.85 5.43
N VAL A 73 -7.86 -12.94 5.03
CA VAL A 73 -8.20 -13.67 3.81
C VAL A 73 -8.66 -15.07 4.17
N PHE A 74 -9.86 -15.40 3.75
CA PHE A 74 -10.54 -16.63 4.03
C PHE A 74 -10.96 -17.32 2.74
N HIS A 75 -11.20 -18.61 2.82
CA HIS A 75 -11.61 -19.42 1.68
C HIS A 75 -12.99 -20.04 1.89
N TYR A 76 -13.64 -20.38 0.82
CA TYR A 76 -14.85 -21.18 0.84
C TYR A 76 -14.94 -22.10 -0.37
N THR A 77 -15.61 -23.21 -0.21
CA THR A 77 -16.00 -24.08 -1.31
C THR A 77 -17.39 -24.63 -1.06
N VAL A 78 -18.11 -24.92 -2.13
CA VAL A 78 -19.44 -25.52 -2.05
C VAL A 78 -19.33 -26.98 -2.47
N GLU A 79 -19.90 -27.85 -1.66
CA GLU A 79 -19.99 -29.28 -1.93
C GLU A 79 -21.44 -29.70 -2.12
N PHE A 80 -21.67 -30.56 -3.07
CA PHE A 80 -22.97 -31.12 -3.37
C PHE A 80 -22.95 -32.63 -3.18
N SER A 81 -24.07 -33.18 -2.69
CA SER A 81 -24.33 -34.59 -2.67
C SER A 81 -25.71 -34.88 -3.24
N ALA A 82 -25.78 -35.87 -4.12
CA ALA A 82 -27.05 -36.37 -4.62
C ALA A 82 -27.24 -37.81 -4.10
N ASP A 83 -28.37 -38.07 -3.40
CA ASP A 83 -28.71 -39.44 -2.99
C ASP A 83 -29.18 -40.23 -4.21
N ASP A 84 -28.31 -41.10 -4.71
CA ASP A 84 -28.76 -42.16 -5.61
C ASP A 84 -29.30 -43.32 -4.78
N LYS A 85 -30.62 -43.41 -4.67
CA LYS A 85 -31.28 -44.51 -3.93
C LYS A 85 -30.97 -45.92 -4.46
N ALA A 86 -30.22 -46.05 -5.52
CA ALA A 86 -29.77 -47.32 -6.10
C ALA A 86 -28.50 -47.87 -5.45
N VAL A 87 -27.77 -47.08 -4.63
CA VAL A 87 -26.55 -47.53 -3.94
C VAL A 87 -26.83 -47.65 -2.46
N SER A 88 -27.29 -48.84 -2.05
CA SER A 88 -27.36 -49.21 -0.65
C SER A 88 -25.97 -49.19 -0.02
N ASP A 89 -25.79 -48.43 1.06
CA ASP A 89 -24.65 -48.52 1.98
C ASP A 89 -23.32 -47.86 1.59
N ALA A 90 -23.30 -46.96 0.62
CA ALA A 90 -22.11 -46.12 0.37
C ALA A 90 -22.20 -44.83 1.19
N SER A 91 -21.14 -44.49 1.89
CA SER A 91 -20.94 -43.16 2.48
C SER A 91 -21.27 -42.09 1.44
N LYS A 92 -22.15 -41.15 1.78
CA LYS A 92 -22.59 -40.03 0.98
C LYS A 92 -21.38 -39.37 0.34
N ALA A 93 -21.27 -39.43 -0.99
CA ALA A 93 -20.15 -38.82 -1.69
C ALA A 93 -20.43 -37.33 -1.88
N TRP A 94 -19.54 -36.47 -1.39
CA TRP A 94 -19.58 -35.04 -1.63
C TRP A 94 -18.69 -34.69 -2.79
N ILE A 95 -19.20 -33.90 -3.73
CA ILE A 95 -18.48 -33.39 -4.89
C ILE A 95 -18.22 -31.90 -4.66
N SER A 96 -16.98 -31.53 -4.54
CA SER A 96 -16.58 -30.12 -4.45
C SER A 96 -16.67 -29.46 -5.84
N VAL A 97 -17.25 -28.27 -5.87
CA VAL A 97 -17.30 -27.45 -7.10
C VAL A 97 -15.92 -26.90 -7.42
N ASN A 98 -15.12 -26.67 -6.41
CA ASN A 98 -13.77 -26.13 -6.53
C ASN A 98 -12.76 -27.17 -6.02
N ASP A 99 -11.59 -27.19 -6.64
CA ASP A 99 -10.49 -28.03 -6.21
C ASP A 99 -9.58 -27.22 -5.26
N ILE A 100 -9.75 -27.45 -3.94
CA ILE A 100 -8.96 -26.77 -2.90
C ILE A 100 -7.44 -27.04 -3.09
N ALA A 101 -7.07 -28.23 -3.56
CA ALA A 101 -5.68 -28.60 -3.78
C ALA A 101 -5.03 -27.80 -4.92
N LEU A 102 -5.84 -27.28 -5.84
CA LEU A 102 -5.39 -26.43 -6.96
C LEU A 102 -5.65 -24.93 -6.73
N ASN A 103 -5.96 -24.50 -5.49
CA ASN A 103 -6.29 -23.12 -5.15
C ASN A 103 -7.42 -22.53 -6.02
N ARG A 104 -8.44 -23.34 -6.33
CA ARG A 104 -9.61 -22.94 -7.11
C ARG A 104 -10.85 -22.73 -6.25
N ASP A 105 -10.69 -22.64 -4.95
CA ASP A 105 -11.74 -22.27 -4.00
C ASP A 105 -12.08 -20.78 -4.11
N GLY A 106 -13.27 -20.41 -3.63
CA GLY A 106 -13.66 -19.01 -3.53
C GLY A 106 -12.89 -18.33 -2.40
N VAL A 107 -12.66 -17.03 -2.55
CA VAL A 107 -11.94 -16.21 -1.58
C VAL A 107 -12.84 -15.14 -1.00
N ILE A 108 -12.80 -14.99 0.32
CA ILE A 108 -13.43 -13.89 1.06
C ILE A 108 -12.28 -13.07 1.66
N ALA A 109 -12.05 -11.88 1.11
CA ALA A 109 -11.06 -10.94 1.65
C ALA A 109 -11.79 -9.84 2.44
N ILE A 110 -11.43 -9.70 3.70
CA ILE A 110 -11.97 -8.69 4.61
C ILE A 110 -10.82 -7.74 4.96
N SER A 111 -10.86 -6.58 4.35
CA SER A 111 -9.89 -5.50 4.59
C SER A 111 -10.36 -4.59 5.73
N PRO A 112 -9.44 -3.87 6.39
CA PRO A 112 -9.78 -2.83 7.35
C PRO A 112 -10.73 -1.79 6.75
N GLU A 113 -11.67 -1.26 7.56
CA GLU A 113 -12.68 -0.31 7.09
C GLU A 113 -12.07 0.94 6.44
N GLN A 114 -10.93 1.38 6.93
CA GLN A 114 -10.21 2.55 6.41
C GLN A 114 -9.80 2.41 4.94
N VAL A 115 -9.59 1.20 4.42
CA VAL A 115 -9.26 0.94 3.01
C VAL A 115 -10.40 1.38 2.07
N ARG A 116 -11.63 1.48 2.59
CA ARG A 116 -12.79 1.96 1.82
C ARG A 116 -12.80 3.47 1.61
N ARG A 117 -11.90 4.18 2.27
CA ARG A 117 -11.72 5.64 2.11
C ARG A 117 -10.61 5.89 1.09
N CYS A 118 -10.60 7.08 0.51
CA CYS A 118 -9.47 7.54 -0.29
C CYS A 118 -8.30 7.86 0.64
N LEU A 119 -7.52 6.83 1.01
CA LEU A 119 -6.32 7.00 1.85
C LEU A 119 -5.24 7.74 1.08
N SER A 120 -4.55 8.63 1.77
CA SER A 120 -3.31 9.25 1.28
C SER A 120 -2.10 8.56 1.93
N ILE A 121 -1.13 8.21 1.11
CA ILE A 121 0.08 7.49 1.52
C ILE A 121 1.29 8.31 1.10
N THR A 122 2.25 8.53 2.00
CA THR A 122 3.54 9.13 1.66
C THR A 122 4.66 8.13 1.87
N GLU A 123 5.38 7.83 0.80
CA GLU A 123 6.56 6.99 0.79
C GLU A 123 7.77 7.79 1.24
N VAL A 124 8.57 7.23 2.17
CA VAL A 124 9.66 7.92 2.84
C VAL A 124 10.93 7.06 2.82
N CYS A 125 11.96 7.53 2.14
CA CYS A 125 13.31 7.01 2.28
C CYS A 125 13.97 7.67 3.49
N VAL A 126 14.13 6.95 4.60
CA VAL A 126 14.72 7.48 5.85
C VAL A 126 16.10 8.06 5.60
N ARG A 127 16.95 7.37 4.81
CA ARG A 127 18.30 7.84 4.47
C ARG A 127 18.34 9.23 3.87
N LYS A 128 17.26 9.65 3.20
CA LYS A 128 17.16 10.95 2.53
C LYS A 128 16.61 12.04 3.44
N VAL A 129 15.76 11.70 4.39
CA VAL A 129 15.14 12.69 5.30
C VAL A 129 16.18 13.21 6.27
N GLY A 130 16.53 14.50 6.17
CA GLY A 130 17.59 15.11 6.97
C GLY A 130 19.02 14.83 6.50
N ALA A 131 19.15 14.16 5.33
CA ALA A 131 20.47 13.94 4.72
C ALA A 131 21.23 15.25 4.53
N ARG A 132 22.52 15.25 4.83
CA ARG A 132 23.37 16.43 4.76
C ARG A 132 24.80 16.05 4.39
N LEU A 133 25.58 17.05 4.08
CA LEU A 133 27.03 16.91 4.01
C LEU A 133 27.61 17.37 5.37
N ASP A 134 28.59 16.64 5.87
CA ASP A 134 29.35 17.05 7.05
C ASP A 134 30.38 18.16 6.70
N GLU A 135 31.19 18.57 7.67
CA GLU A 135 32.22 19.61 7.51
C GLU A 135 33.31 19.22 6.49
N ASP A 136 33.51 17.92 6.28
CA ASP A 136 34.45 17.36 5.32
C ASP A 136 33.80 17.10 3.94
N GLY A 137 32.52 17.45 3.76
CA GLY A 137 31.75 17.22 2.54
C GLY A 137 31.35 15.76 2.32
N GLN A 138 31.39 14.94 3.37
CA GLN A 138 30.91 13.55 3.30
C GLN A 138 29.40 13.49 3.53
N PHE A 139 28.75 12.52 2.87
CA PHE A 139 27.31 12.30 3.03
C PHE A 139 27.02 11.72 4.42
N VAL A 140 26.10 12.37 5.12
CA VAL A 140 25.50 11.88 6.36
C VAL A 140 24.05 11.53 6.09
N SER A 141 23.70 10.27 6.35
CA SER A 141 22.33 9.76 6.19
C SER A 141 21.38 10.50 7.13
N GLY A 142 20.14 10.64 6.70
CA GLY A 142 19.04 10.97 7.60
C GLY A 142 18.76 9.83 8.58
N THR A 143 18.12 10.16 9.69
CA THR A 143 17.82 9.26 10.80
C THR A 143 16.32 9.18 11.07
N PHE A 144 15.92 8.23 11.91
CA PHE A 144 14.52 8.16 12.38
C PHE A 144 14.11 9.42 13.17
N CYS A 145 15.02 10.09 13.86
CA CYS A 145 14.75 11.37 14.52
C CYS A 145 14.40 12.46 13.51
N ASP A 146 15.08 12.49 12.37
CA ASP A 146 14.76 13.42 11.29
C ASP A 146 13.34 13.18 10.76
N VAL A 147 12.97 11.92 10.50
CA VAL A 147 11.60 11.56 10.09
C VAL A 147 10.59 11.99 11.16
N THR A 148 10.85 11.69 12.44
CA THR A 148 9.94 12.06 13.54
C THR A 148 9.68 13.56 13.57
N SER A 149 10.72 14.38 13.34
CA SER A 149 10.61 15.84 13.33
C SER A 149 9.74 16.36 12.17
N ARG A 150 9.68 15.64 11.04
CA ARG A 150 8.97 16.01 9.81
C ARG A 150 7.55 15.46 9.71
N LEU A 151 7.14 14.52 10.57
CA LEU A 151 5.81 13.88 10.48
C LEU A 151 4.63 14.86 10.49
N GLY A 152 4.78 16.00 11.18
CA GLY A 152 3.74 17.05 11.18
C GLY A 152 3.57 17.77 9.85
N GLU A 153 4.59 17.72 9.00
CA GLU A 153 4.61 18.38 7.69
C GLU A 153 4.04 17.48 6.59
N MET A 154 4.11 16.15 6.78
CA MET A 154 3.59 15.18 5.84
C MET A 154 2.06 15.22 5.82
N GLN A 155 1.48 15.63 4.72
CA GLN A 155 0.03 15.73 4.54
C GLN A 155 -0.55 14.37 4.10
N THR A 156 -0.52 13.37 4.99
CA THR A 156 -0.84 11.98 4.67
C THR A 156 -1.58 11.27 5.81
N ASP A 157 -2.34 10.22 5.49
CA ASP A 157 -2.95 9.30 6.46
C ASP A 157 -1.99 8.18 6.83
N VAL A 158 -1.13 7.77 5.90
CA VAL A 158 -0.19 6.66 6.07
C VAL A 158 1.22 7.10 5.69
N VAL A 159 2.17 6.88 6.57
CA VAL A 159 3.61 7.02 6.30
C VAL A 159 4.16 5.64 5.98
N TYR A 160 4.70 5.49 4.78
CA TYR A 160 5.31 4.26 4.31
C TYR A 160 6.83 4.41 4.31
N LEU A 161 7.51 3.68 5.18
CA LEU A 161 8.98 3.68 5.30
C LEU A 161 9.57 2.64 4.35
N LEU A 162 10.53 3.03 3.51
CA LEU A 162 11.38 2.08 2.78
C LEU A 162 12.11 1.15 3.75
N PRO A 163 12.68 0.02 3.30
CA PRO A 163 13.31 -0.94 4.19
C PRO A 163 14.33 -0.27 5.12
N PHE A 164 14.23 -0.60 6.40
CA PHE A 164 15.11 -0.07 7.45
C PHE A 164 15.97 -1.15 8.11
N PHE A 165 15.97 -2.35 7.55
CA PHE A 165 16.72 -3.48 8.06
C PHE A 165 18.22 -3.31 7.85
N GLU A 166 19.03 -4.01 8.66
CA GLU A 166 20.49 -4.02 8.51
C GLU A 166 20.87 -4.52 7.11
N PRO A 167 21.50 -3.69 6.25
CA PRO A 167 21.91 -4.09 4.93
C PRO A 167 23.21 -4.90 4.96
N GLY A 168 23.42 -5.71 3.92
CA GLY A 168 24.69 -6.40 3.70
C GLY A 168 25.55 -5.71 2.64
N PHE A 169 26.83 -5.97 2.71
CA PHE A 169 27.83 -5.34 1.84
C PHE A 169 28.73 -6.34 1.14
N GLY A 170 28.86 -7.54 1.70
CA GLY A 170 29.82 -8.54 1.25
C GLY A 170 29.19 -9.71 0.51
N ASP A 171 30.07 -10.59 0.09
CA ASP A 171 29.75 -11.93 -0.40
C ASP A 171 30.49 -12.95 0.46
N LEU A 172 29.75 -13.85 1.12
CA LEU A 172 30.34 -14.84 2.05
C LEU A 172 31.36 -15.77 1.39
N HIS A 173 31.19 -16.10 0.11
CA HIS A 173 32.06 -17.02 -0.57
C HIS A 173 33.35 -16.39 -1.08
N THR A 174 33.24 -15.15 -1.58
CA THR A 174 34.38 -14.44 -2.20
C THR A 174 35.06 -13.48 -1.24
N GLY A 175 34.38 -13.06 -0.18
CA GLY A 175 34.83 -12.00 0.73
C GLY A 175 34.88 -10.62 0.07
N GLN A 176 34.33 -10.47 -1.12
CA GLN A 176 34.35 -9.20 -1.85
C GLN A 176 33.20 -8.31 -1.41
N ASP A 177 33.42 -7.01 -1.48
CA ASP A 177 32.36 -6.02 -1.34
C ASP A 177 31.55 -6.00 -2.66
N VAL A 178 30.26 -6.32 -2.56
CA VAL A 178 29.32 -6.40 -3.69
C VAL A 178 28.18 -5.40 -3.59
N ARG A 179 28.25 -4.48 -2.59
CA ARG A 179 27.19 -3.49 -2.38
C ARG A 179 27.03 -2.58 -3.59
N LYS A 180 25.78 -2.12 -3.78
CA LYS A 180 25.47 -1.05 -4.71
C LYS A 180 25.53 0.30 -3.98
N GLY A 181 26.21 1.28 -4.58
CA GLY A 181 26.38 2.60 -3.99
C GLY A 181 27.21 2.61 -2.69
N ALA A 182 27.28 3.76 -2.02
CA ALA A 182 28.11 3.94 -0.84
C ALA A 182 27.53 3.26 0.40
N LEU A 183 26.21 3.25 0.56
CA LEU A 183 25.50 2.71 1.73
C LEU A 183 24.90 1.31 1.49
N GLY A 184 25.04 0.75 0.31
CA GLY A 184 24.38 -0.49 -0.08
C GLY A 184 22.89 -0.32 -0.31
N SER A 185 22.26 -1.25 -1.04
CA SER A 185 20.81 -1.25 -1.26
C SER A 185 20.07 -1.60 0.04
N VAL A 186 19.03 -0.85 0.37
CA VAL A 186 18.12 -1.18 1.48
C VAL A 186 17.37 -2.49 1.26
N TYR A 187 17.33 -2.99 0.02
CA TYR A 187 16.72 -4.26 -0.36
C TYR A 187 17.70 -5.45 -0.26
N ALA A 188 18.99 -5.22 -0.01
CA ALA A 188 19.98 -6.25 0.26
C ALA A 188 20.07 -6.49 1.78
N VAL A 189 19.05 -7.13 2.33
CA VAL A 189 18.87 -7.31 3.78
C VAL A 189 19.82 -8.39 4.31
N ARG A 190 20.66 -8.03 5.28
CA ARG A 190 21.54 -8.95 6.01
C ARG A 190 20.87 -9.57 7.23
N ASP A 191 20.09 -8.75 7.95
CA ASP A 191 19.36 -9.21 9.13
C ASP A 191 18.01 -8.49 9.24
N PHE A 192 16.92 -9.26 9.15
CA PHE A 192 15.54 -8.74 9.22
C PHE A 192 15.10 -8.29 10.62
N TYR A 193 15.84 -8.65 11.66
CA TYR A 193 15.52 -8.34 13.05
C TYR A 193 16.41 -7.25 13.64
N ARG A 194 17.29 -6.67 12.82
CA ARG A 194 18.18 -5.58 13.16
C ARG A 194 17.92 -4.36 12.27
N ILE A 195 18.15 -3.19 12.84
CA ILE A 195 18.00 -1.90 12.18
C ILE A 195 19.33 -1.52 11.52
N ASP A 196 19.26 -0.88 10.34
CA ASP A 196 20.40 -0.26 9.67
C ASP A 196 21.04 0.80 10.62
N PRO A 197 22.29 0.62 11.05
CA PRO A 197 22.95 1.58 11.92
C PRO A 197 23.02 3.01 11.36
N ALA A 198 22.99 3.16 10.03
CA ALA A 198 23.04 4.47 9.38
C ALA A 198 21.75 5.29 9.57
N LEU A 199 20.65 4.66 9.98
CA LEU A 199 19.35 5.30 10.22
C LEU A 199 19.16 5.73 11.68
N VAL A 200 20.11 5.43 12.54
CA VAL A 200 20.03 5.61 13.99
C VAL A 200 20.92 6.77 14.41
N THR A 201 20.39 7.65 15.26
CA THR A 201 21.20 8.72 15.85
C THR A 201 22.38 8.12 16.64
N PRO A 202 23.61 8.61 16.42
CA PRO A 202 24.78 8.11 17.13
C PRO A 202 24.56 8.10 18.66
N PRO A 203 24.94 7.02 19.36
CA PRO A 203 24.69 6.91 20.80
C PRO A 203 25.24 8.08 21.65
N GLU A 204 26.27 8.74 21.15
CA GLU A 204 26.90 9.90 21.80
C GLU A 204 26.09 11.19 21.71
N GLU A 205 25.15 11.24 20.76
CA GLU A 205 24.29 12.41 20.49
C GLU A 205 22.90 12.26 21.12
N VAL A 206 22.59 11.08 21.71
CA VAL A 206 21.28 10.75 22.27
C VAL A 206 21.24 10.89 23.77
N ASP A 207 20.23 11.56 24.31
CA ASP A 207 19.88 11.42 25.72
C ASP A 207 19.21 10.06 25.99
N PHE A 208 20.02 9.03 26.20
CA PHE A 208 19.59 7.67 26.40
C PHE A 208 18.63 7.52 27.60
N LEU A 209 18.86 8.27 28.69
CA LEU A 209 17.99 8.20 29.85
C LEU A 209 16.63 8.86 29.59
N ALA A 210 16.57 9.86 28.72
CA ALA A 210 15.29 10.39 28.26
C ALA A 210 14.50 9.33 27.48
N LEU A 211 15.14 8.56 26.60
CA LEU A 211 14.47 7.45 25.89
C LEU A 211 13.89 6.40 26.85
N VAL A 212 14.61 6.12 27.94
CA VAL A 212 14.14 5.22 29.01
C VAL A 212 12.94 5.83 29.74
N SER A 213 13.06 7.08 30.22
CA SER A 213 12.01 7.76 30.99
C SER A 213 10.73 7.99 30.20
N ASP A 214 10.84 8.20 28.88
CA ASP A 214 9.72 8.37 27.97
C ASP A 214 9.06 7.03 27.58
N GLY A 215 9.59 5.90 28.08
CA GLY A 215 9.09 4.56 27.78
C GLY A 215 9.27 4.19 26.31
N LEU A 216 10.33 4.70 25.67
CA LEU A 216 10.69 4.37 24.29
C LEU A 216 11.62 3.14 24.24
N ILE A 217 12.32 2.83 25.33
CA ILE A 217 13.00 1.55 25.52
C ILE A 217 12.17 0.72 26.50
N VAL A 218 11.93 -0.54 26.17
CA VAL A 218 11.04 -1.42 26.93
C VAL A 218 11.73 -2.75 27.30
N ASP A 219 11.21 -3.45 28.29
CA ASP A 219 11.80 -4.72 28.78
C ASP A 219 11.94 -5.77 27.66
N LEU A 220 11.05 -5.77 26.69
CA LEU A 220 11.14 -6.65 25.52
C LEU A 220 12.41 -6.43 24.69
N ASP A 221 12.88 -5.18 24.61
CA ASP A 221 14.13 -4.87 23.90
C ASP A 221 15.32 -5.52 24.60
N LEU A 222 15.34 -5.48 25.94
CA LEU A 222 16.39 -6.14 26.73
C LEU A 222 16.39 -7.65 26.52
N GLN A 223 15.21 -8.27 26.56
CA GLN A 223 15.05 -9.72 26.39
C GLN A 223 15.48 -10.20 25.01
N THR A 224 15.34 -9.37 23.99
CA THR A 224 15.60 -9.74 22.60
C THR A 224 16.99 -9.35 22.09
N LEU A 225 17.64 -8.37 22.71
CA LEU A 225 18.93 -7.82 22.27
C LEU A 225 20.09 -8.15 23.20
N LEU A 226 19.84 -8.44 24.49
CA LEU A 226 20.90 -8.67 25.47
C LEU A 226 21.18 -10.16 25.67
N HIS A 227 22.47 -10.48 25.83
CA HIS A 227 22.92 -11.83 26.20
C HIS A 227 22.77 -12.06 27.73
N GLU A 228 22.75 -13.34 28.14
CA GLU A 228 22.60 -13.74 29.56
C GLU A 228 23.51 -12.97 30.53
N ARG A 229 24.79 -12.75 30.14
CA ARG A 229 25.73 -11.97 30.94
C ARG A 229 25.25 -10.53 31.17
N GLN A 230 24.70 -9.89 30.16
CA GLN A 230 24.18 -8.53 30.23
C GLN A 230 22.88 -8.48 31.04
N LEU A 231 22.00 -9.47 30.84
CA LEU A 231 20.75 -9.63 31.59
C LEU A 231 20.99 -9.92 33.09
N SER A 232 22.19 -10.31 33.51
CA SER A 232 22.51 -10.44 34.94
C SER A 232 22.48 -9.09 35.70
N ARG A 233 22.69 -7.96 34.99
CA ARG A 233 22.71 -6.60 35.54
C ARG A 233 21.59 -5.70 35.00
N LEU A 234 21.02 -6.02 33.83
CA LEU A 234 19.96 -5.28 33.16
C LEU A 234 18.76 -6.19 32.90
N ARG A 235 17.91 -6.41 33.90
CA ARG A 235 16.72 -7.25 33.81
C ARG A 235 15.47 -6.47 33.43
N LYS A 236 15.45 -5.20 33.84
CA LYS A 236 14.38 -4.23 33.60
C LYS A 236 14.96 -2.95 33.06
N VAL A 237 14.14 -2.20 32.36
CA VAL A 237 14.51 -0.87 31.85
C VAL A 237 14.99 0.05 32.97
N ASP A 238 14.38 0.00 34.14
CA ASP A 238 14.79 0.80 35.33
C ASP A 238 16.24 0.54 35.77
N ASP A 239 16.78 -0.63 35.42
CA ASP A 239 18.15 -0.98 35.80
C ASP A 239 19.22 -0.14 35.07
N PHE A 240 18.85 0.57 33.99
CA PHE A 240 19.74 1.53 33.34
C PHE A 240 20.17 2.66 34.26
N ASN A 241 19.37 3.02 35.26
CA ASN A 241 19.70 4.01 36.29
C ASN A 241 20.85 3.58 37.20
N ASN A 242 21.28 2.31 37.17
CA ASN A 242 22.41 1.80 37.94
C ASN A 242 23.77 2.14 37.31
N PHE A 243 23.80 2.64 36.07
CA PHE A 243 25.03 3.06 35.41
C PHE A 243 25.34 4.51 35.74
N ARG A 244 26.57 4.77 36.20
CA ARG A 244 27.00 6.10 36.63
C ARG A 244 27.39 7.02 35.48
N THR A 245 27.84 6.42 34.38
CA THR A 245 28.26 7.15 33.18
C THR A 245 27.83 6.43 31.93
N PHE A 246 27.66 7.18 30.85
CA PHE A 246 27.35 6.62 29.52
C PHE A 246 28.46 5.67 29.02
N LYS A 247 29.72 5.97 29.38
CA LYS A 247 30.86 5.09 29.08
C LYS A 247 30.71 3.73 29.76
N GLU A 248 30.32 3.69 31.04
CA GLU A 248 30.09 2.43 31.77
C GLU A 248 28.95 1.61 31.07
N LEU A 249 27.93 2.28 30.60
CA LEU A 249 26.85 1.66 29.86
C LEU A 249 27.34 1.05 28.52
N ILE A 250 28.10 1.82 27.71
CA ILE A 250 28.71 1.31 26.46
C ILE A 250 29.61 0.10 26.74
N ASP A 251 30.47 0.19 27.76
CA ASP A 251 31.40 -0.89 28.10
C ASP A 251 30.69 -2.17 28.55
N TRP A 252 29.47 -2.03 29.11
CA TRP A 252 28.65 -3.16 29.55
C TRP A 252 27.78 -3.74 28.44
N VAL A 253 27.05 -2.89 27.75
CA VAL A 253 26.04 -3.29 26.73
C VAL A 253 26.70 -3.55 25.38
N GLY A 254 27.73 -2.78 25.05
CA GLY A 254 28.33 -2.74 23.72
C GLY A 254 27.67 -1.70 22.80
N ARG A 255 28.51 -1.02 21.99
CA ARG A 255 28.06 0.05 21.12
C ARG A 255 27.00 -0.42 20.12
N ASP A 256 27.22 -1.57 19.51
CA ASP A 256 26.33 -2.13 18.52
C ASP A 256 24.92 -2.42 19.10
N THR A 257 24.87 -3.02 20.29
CA THR A 257 23.61 -3.28 20.99
C THR A 257 22.90 -1.98 21.39
N LEU A 258 23.65 -0.94 21.79
CA LEU A 258 23.08 0.38 22.08
C LEU A 258 22.47 1.01 20.83
N ILE A 259 23.13 0.91 19.68
CA ILE A 259 22.56 1.37 18.40
C ILE A 259 21.23 0.68 18.13
N GLN A 260 21.13 -0.63 18.36
CA GLN A 260 19.86 -1.36 18.16
C GLN A 260 18.78 -0.94 19.17
N LEU A 261 19.14 -0.69 20.43
CA LEU A 261 18.20 -0.17 21.44
C LEU A 261 17.68 1.22 21.08
N ILE A 262 18.58 2.12 20.68
CA ILE A 262 18.24 3.48 20.25
C ILE A 262 17.38 3.43 18.99
N GLY A 263 17.77 2.64 17.98
CA GLY A 263 17.03 2.53 16.72
C GLY A 263 15.60 2.04 16.93
N ARG A 264 15.39 1.04 17.80
CA ARG A 264 14.02 0.60 18.17
C ARG A 264 13.24 1.69 18.89
N ALA A 265 13.90 2.43 19.79
CA ALA A 265 13.28 3.55 20.50
C ALA A 265 12.86 4.68 19.53
N GLU A 266 13.74 5.04 18.61
CA GLU A 266 13.44 6.07 17.59
C GLU A 266 12.35 5.64 16.63
N LEU A 267 12.34 4.37 16.16
CA LEU A 267 11.27 3.84 15.32
C LEU A 267 9.93 3.82 16.08
N ARG A 268 9.95 3.49 17.37
CA ARG A 268 8.77 3.57 18.26
C ARG A 268 8.32 5.02 18.46
N ALA A 269 9.25 5.97 18.50
CA ALA A 269 8.93 7.41 18.55
C ALA A 269 8.23 7.88 17.27
N ILE A 270 8.65 7.40 16.08
CA ILE A 270 7.93 7.64 14.81
C ILE A 270 6.49 7.17 14.93
N ALA A 271 6.26 5.91 15.31
CA ALA A 271 4.91 5.35 15.42
C ALA A 271 4.06 6.15 16.41
N ARG A 272 4.58 6.41 17.62
CA ARG A 272 3.87 7.21 18.65
C ARG A 272 3.54 8.62 18.17
N ARG A 273 4.46 9.29 17.50
CA ARG A 273 4.23 10.63 16.96
C ARG A 273 3.22 10.62 15.81
N ALA A 274 3.33 9.65 14.92
CA ALA A 274 2.39 9.46 13.82
C ALA A 274 0.96 9.23 14.34
N HIS A 275 0.79 8.33 15.32
CA HIS A 275 -0.50 8.04 15.95
C HIS A 275 -1.09 9.28 16.64
N ALA A 276 -0.26 10.08 17.31
CA ALA A 276 -0.70 11.36 17.90
C ALA A 276 -1.18 12.38 16.85
N LEU A 277 -0.75 12.23 15.61
CA LEU A 277 -1.19 13.03 14.46
C LEU A 277 -2.33 12.36 13.67
N GLY A 278 -2.87 11.25 14.15
CA GLY A 278 -3.91 10.48 13.46
C GLY A 278 -3.42 9.75 12.21
N LYS A 279 -2.11 9.42 12.14
CA LYS A 279 -1.48 8.73 11.01
C LYS A 279 -1.09 7.32 11.38
N GLN A 280 -0.99 6.45 10.36
CA GLN A 280 -0.43 5.11 10.47
C GLN A 280 0.99 5.06 9.91
N VAL A 281 1.77 4.08 10.36
CA VAL A 281 3.13 3.84 9.86
C VAL A 281 3.22 2.40 9.37
N ILE A 282 3.50 2.24 8.07
CA ILE A 282 3.79 0.94 7.46
C ILE A 282 5.24 0.91 6.99
N PHE A 283 5.76 -0.27 6.73
CA PHE A 283 7.15 -0.44 6.29
C PHE A 283 7.27 -1.50 5.19
N ASP A 284 8.39 -1.44 4.49
CA ASP A 284 8.69 -2.37 3.40
C ASP A 284 9.15 -3.74 3.91
N LEU A 285 8.60 -4.80 3.37
CA LEU A 285 8.91 -6.18 3.70
C LEU A 285 9.46 -6.90 2.47
N VAL A 286 10.77 -7.15 2.49
CA VAL A 286 11.51 -7.86 1.44
C VAL A 286 11.42 -9.37 1.69
N LEU A 287 10.86 -10.13 0.74
CA LEU A 287 10.61 -11.57 0.91
C LEU A 287 11.41 -12.48 -0.03
N MET A 288 11.86 -11.93 -1.17
CA MET A 288 12.43 -12.77 -2.24
C MET A 288 13.92 -13.02 -2.10
N GLN A 289 14.61 -12.26 -1.26
CA GLN A 289 16.06 -12.21 -1.27
C GLN A 289 16.65 -11.75 0.07
N THR A 290 17.91 -12.05 0.28
CA THR A 290 18.76 -11.46 1.31
C THR A 290 20.01 -10.87 0.67
N SER A 291 20.86 -10.19 1.44
CA SER A 291 22.22 -9.87 0.99
C SER A 291 23.06 -11.15 0.84
N ARG A 292 24.15 -11.07 0.08
CA ARG A 292 25.06 -12.21 -0.15
C ARG A 292 25.97 -12.54 1.05
N ASP A 293 25.98 -11.68 2.07
CA ASP A 293 26.66 -11.91 3.35
C ASP A 293 25.69 -12.17 4.51
N CYS A 294 24.43 -12.51 4.20
CA CYS A 294 23.45 -12.88 5.20
C CYS A 294 23.86 -14.19 5.91
N PRO A 295 23.92 -14.20 7.26
CA PRO A 295 24.29 -15.41 8.02
C PRO A 295 23.38 -16.61 7.80
N LEU A 296 22.13 -16.38 7.35
CA LEU A 296 21.18 -17.44 7.04
C LEU A 296 21.66 -18.35 5.90
N ILE A 297 22.54 -17.88 5.02
CA ILE A 297 23.11 -18.67 3.92
C ILE A 297 23.90 -19.87 4.47
N GLU A 298 24.69 -19.67 5.52
CA GLU A 298 25.46 -20.73 6.16
C GLU A 298 24.61 -21.57 7.13
N GLN A 299 23.66 -20.94 7.81
CA GLN A 299 22.81 -21.60 8.81
C GLN A 299 21.74 -22.49 8.17
N TYR A 300 21.18 -22.05 7.03
CA TYR A 300 20.07 -22.69 6.34
C TYR A 300 20.27 -22.64 4.82
N PRO A 301 21.27 -23.35 4.28
CA PRO A 301 21.58 -23.31 2.84
C PRO A 301 20.41 -23.80 1.96
N ASP A 302 19.54 -24.64 2.49
CA ASP A 302 18.31 -25.12 1.86
C ASP A 302 17.20 -24.07 1.75
N TRP A 303 17.40 -22.89 2.32
CA TRP A 303 16.51 -21.75 2.14
C TRP A 303 16.79 -20.95 0.87
N TYR A 304 17.89 -21.27 0.17
CA TYR A 304 18.35 -20.51 -0.99
C TYR A 304 18.32 -21.34 -2.27
N VAL A 305 18.03 -20.67 -3.38
CA VAL A 305 18.20 -21.29 -4.70
C VAL A 305 19.68 -21.37 -5.00
N MET A 306 20.24 -22.59 -5.04
CA MET A 306 21.65 -22.82 -5.27
C MET A 306 21.97 -23.01 -6.75
N ASP A 307 23.17 -22.58 -7.16
CA ASP A 307 23.74 -22.88 -8.48
C ASP A 307 24.43 -24.27 -8.50
N GLU A 308 25.01 -24.62 -9.64
CA GLU A 308 25.74 -25.90 -9.84
C GLU A 308 27.02 -26.02 -9.00
N HIS A 309 27.52 -24.91 -8.44
CA HIS A 309 28.68 -24.83 -7.57
C HIS A 309 28.31 -24.77 -6.08
N GLY A 310 27.03 -24.88 -5.76
CA GLY A 310 26.51 -24.78 -4.38
C GLY A 310 26.56 -23.38 -3.80
N GLN A 311 26.54 -22.36 -4.65
CA GLN A 311 26.46 -20.96 -4.22
C GLN A 311 25.05 -20.42 -4.43
N PRO A 312 24.55 -19.52 -3.55
CA PRO A 312 23.26 -18.88 -3.74
C PRO A 312 23.22 -18.11 -5.06
N LYS A 313 22.19 -18.35 -5.85
CA LYS A 313 21.96 -17.60 -7.09
C LYS A 313 21.68 -16.14 -6.79
N ILE A 314 22.16 -15.26 -7.66
CA ILE A 314 21.76 -13.86 -7.69
C ILE A 314 20.29 -13.75 -8.14
N HIS A 315 19.61 -12.72 -7.69
CA HIS A 315 18.26 -12.44 -8.17
C HIS A 315 18.32 -11.80 -9.56
N GLN A 316 17.56 -12.35 -10.50
CA GLN A 316 17.44 -11.81 -11.85
C GLN A 316 15.99 -11.83 -12.30
N ILE A 317 15.49 -10.68 -12.75
CA ILE A 317 14.16 -10.52 -13.35
C ILE A 317 14.35 -9.97 -14.76
N ALA A 318 14.04 -10.78 -15.78
CA ALA A 318 14.28 -10.43 -17.19
C ALA A 318 15.73 -9.98 -17.43
N TRP A 319 15.95 -8.71 -17.78
CA TRP A 319 17.27 -8.12 -18.00
C TRP A 319 17.87 -7.45 -16.74
N LEU A 320 17.10 -7.33 -15.67
CA LEU A 320 17.55 -6.72 -14.41
C LEU A 320 18.31 -7.76 -13.59
N VAL A 321 19.55 -7.43 -13.22
CA VAL A 321 20.43 -8.29 -12.43
C VAL A 321 20.73 -7.60 -11.11
N TYR A 322 20.36 -8.27 -10.02
CA TYR A 322 20.60 -7.82 -8.66
C TYR A 322 21.77 -8.63 -8.07
N SER A 323 23.00 -8.20 -8.39
CA SER A 323 24.23 -8.92 -8.07
C SER A 323 24.62 -8.90 -6.59
N ASP A 324 24.03 -8.00 -5.82
CA ASP A 324 24.25 -7.79 -4.40
C ASP A 324 23.36 -8.65 -3.49
N VAL A 325 22.47 -9.46 -4.07
CA VAL A 325 21.51 -10.27 -3.31
C VAL A 325 21.56 -11.75 -3.66
N ALA A 326 21.10 -12.58 -2.72
CA ALA A 326 20.95 -14.02 -2.81
C ALA A 326 19.47 -14.40 -2.83
N LEU A 327 19.06 -15.17 -3.84
CA LEU A 327 17.66 -15.54 -4.08
C LEU A 327 17.20 -16.62 -3.09
N LEU A 328 16.08 -16.38 -2.41
CA LEU A 328 15.42 -17.33 -1.51
C LEU A 328 14.56 -18.33 -2.28
N ASP A 329 14.55 -19.59 -1.84
CA ASP A 329 13.71 -20.67 -2.37
C ASP A 329 12.39 -20.74 -1.60
N LEU A 330 11.47 -19.82 -1.93
CA LEU A 330 10.18 -19.68 -1.25
C LEU A 330 9.20 -20.84 -1.49
N PRO A 331 9.06 -21.37 -2.72
CA PRO A 331 8.03 -22.36 -3.00
C PRO A 331 8.19 -23.62 -2.11
N PHE A 332 7.11 -23.96 -1.39
CA PHE A 332 7.02 -25.14 -0.53
C PHE A 332 8.02 -25.21 0.65
N ASN A 333 8.86 -24.21 0.85
CA ASN A 333 9.82 -24.14 1.95
C ASN A 333 9.17 -23.60 3.24
N ARG A 334 8.44 -24.46 3.94
CA ARG A 334 7.69 -24.06 5.13
C ARG A 334 8.52 -23.46 6.25
N PRO A 335 9.73 -23.98 6.61
CA PRO A 335 10.56 -23.33 7.62
C PRO A 335 10.92 -21.89 7.25
N LEU A 336 11.30 -21.64 6.01
CA LEU A 336 11.57 -20.30 5.48
C LEU A 336 10.33 -19.41 5.51
N GLN A 337 9.19 -19.92 5.04
CA GLN A 337 7.92 -19.19 5.08
C GLN A 337 7.50 -18.82 6.52
N ASN A 338 7.70 -19.71 7.49
CA ASN A 338 7.45 -19.43 8.89
C ASN A 338 8.35 -18.33 9.43
N TYR A 339 9.64 -18.36 9.11
CA TYR A 339 10.60 -17.31 9.49
C TYR A 339 10.19 -15.96 8.90
N LEU A 340 10.02 -15.87 7.59
CA LEU A 340 9.70 -14.62 6.89
C LEU A 340 8.35 -14.05 7.32
N SER A 341 7.31 -14.86 7.47
CA SER A 341 6.00 -14.38 7.94
C SER A 341 5.99 -13.93 9.40
N GLY A 342 7.05 -14.19 10.15
CA GLY A 342 7.25 -13.70 11.54
C GLY A 342 7.81 -12.29 11.62
N ILE A 343 8.45 -11.77 10.56
CA ILE A 343 9.15 -10.48 10.56
C ILE A 343 8.19 -9.33 10.83
N ALA A 344 7.12 -9.22 10.05
CA ALA A 344 6.15 -8.14 10.23
C ALA A 344 5.48 -8.16 11.62
N PRO A 345 4.94 -9.29 12.12
CA PRO A 345 4.45 -9.38 13.48
C PRO A 345 5.47 -8.97 14.57
N PHE A 346 6.74 -9.27 14.38
CA PHE A 346 7.80 -8.85 15.31
C PHE A 346 7.90 -7.32 15.39
N TRP A 347 8.08 -6.64 14.26
CA TRP A 347 8.24 -5.17 14.24
C TRP A 347 6.97 -4.44 14.66
N MET A 348 5.80 -4.95 14.29
CA MET A 348 4.52 -4.39 14.71
C MET A 348 4.34 -4.46 16.24
N ARG A 349 4.73 -5.56 16.87
CA ARG A 349 4.67 -5.68 18.35
C ARG A 349 5.76 -4.88 19.04
N THR A 350 6.96 -4.86 18.46
CA THR A 350 8.13 -4.23 19.08
C THR A 350 8.06 -2.71 18.96
N CYS A 351 7.66 -2.19 17.80
CA CYS A 351 7.70 -0.75 17.50
C CYS A 351 6.33 -0.12 17.26
N ASP A 352 5.24 -0.89 17.43
CA ASP A 352 3.85 -0.43 17.26
C ASP A 352 3.51 0.03 15.83
N LEU A 353 4.14 -0.59 14.80
CA LEU A 353 3.86 -0.30 13.40
C LEU A 353 2.50 -0.85 12.96
N ASP A 354 1.92 -0.31 11.87
CA ASP A 354 0.52 -0.49 11.49
C ASP A 354 0.32 -1.32 10.22
N GLY A 355 1.37 -1.88 9.67
CA GLY A 355 1.26 -2.72 8.48
C GLY A 355 2.53 -2.76 7.66
N VAL A 356 2.41 -3.30 6.44
CA VAL A 356 3.55 -3.50 5.54
C VAL A 356 3.20 -3.18 4.08
N ARG A 357 4.23 -2.86 3.31
CA ARG A 357 4.26 -3.04 1.86
C ARG A 357 5.10 -4.27 1.55
N ILE A 358 4.58 -5.21 0.80
CA ILE A 358 5.30 -6.42 0.38
C ILE A 358 5.97 -6.16 -0.95
N ASP A 359 7.30 -6.23 -0.96
CA ASP A 359 8.14 -6.12 -2.13
C ASP A 359 7.88 -7.27 -3.11
N ALA A 360 7.77 -6.96 -4.42
CA ALA A 360 7.56 -7.92 -5.50
C ALA A 360 6.46 -8.96 -5.21
N SER A 361 5.34 -8.57 -4.62
CA SER A 361 4.29 -9.48 -4.11
C SER A 361 3.71 -10.42 -5.19
N GLN A 362 3.77 -10.06 -6.47
CA GLN A 362 3.32 -10.92 -7.58
C GLN A 362 4.16 -12.19 -7.71
N THR A 363 5.40 -12.20 -7.22
CA THR A 363 6.32 -13.34 -7.28
C THR A 363 6.16 -14.31 -6.11
N VAL A 364 5.38 -13.93 -5.11
CA VAL A 364 5.11 -14.71 -3.90
C VAL A 364 3.82 -15.52 -4.08
N ASP A 365 3.86 -16.80 -3.69
CA ASP A 365 2.69 -17.66 -3.82
C ASP A 365 1.51 -17.20 -2.94
N ARG A 366 0.28 -17.35 -3.45
CA ARG A 366 -0.94 -16.86 -2.80
C ARG A 366 -1.18 -17.42 -1.38
N PRO A 367 -0.98 -18.74 -1.13
CA PRO A 367 -1.09 -19.30 0.22
C PRO A 367 -0.13 -18.66 1.22
N PHE A 368 1.09 -18.34 0.80
CA PHE A 368 2.07 -17.69 1.67
C PHE A 368 1.72 -16.23 1.93
N LEU A 369 1.26 -15.48 0.92
CA LEU A 369 0.75 -14.13 1.12
C LEU A 369 -0.47 -14.11 2.06
N LYS A 370 -1.38 -15.07 1.95
CA LYS A 370 -2.50 -15.25 2.90
C LYS A 370 -1.98 -15.46 4.32
N GLN A 371 -0.98 -16.33 4.50
CA GLN A 371 -0.36 -16.57 5.82
C GLN A 371 0.20 -15.27 6.40
N ILE A 372 0.95 -14.48 5.60
CA ILE A 372 1.53 -13.20 6.02
C ILE A 372 0.42 -12.24 6.46
N LYS A 373 -0.60 -12.03 5.60
CA LYS A 373 -1.70 -11.13 5.89
C LYS A 373 -2.46 -11.54 7.17
N ASN A 374 -2.78 -12.81 7.31
CA ASN A 374 -3.51 -13.30 8.48
C ASN A 374 -2.69 -13.16 9.77
N ARG A 375 -1.36 -13.38 9.73
CA ARG A 375 -0.48 -13.14 10.87
C ARG A 375 -0.38 -11.67 11.25
N ILE A 376 -0.34 -10.77 10.27
CA ILE A 376 -0.35 -9.32 10.46
C ILE A 376 -1.67 -8.88 11.11
N ASN A 377 -2.80 -9.28 10.53
CA ASN A 377 -4.12 -8.91 11.06
C ASN A 377 -4.45 -9.58 12.42
N ALA A 378 -3.76 -10.67 12.78
CA ALA A 378 -3.83 -11.24 14.13
C ALA A 378 -3.10 -10.35 15.18
N VAL A 379 -2.12 -9.55 14.79
CA VAL A 379 -1.45 -8.58 15.68
C VAL A 379 -2.28 -7.30 15.80
N LYS A 380 -2.66 -6.73 14.66
CA LYS A 380 -3.51 -5.53 14.57
C LYS A 380 -4.60 -5.77 13.52
N PRO A 381 -5.87 -5.90 13.90
CA PRO A 381 -6.97 -6.09 12.96
C PRO A 381 -7.05 -5.02 11.86
N ASP A 382 -6.68 -3.78 12.19
CA ASP A 382 -6.71 -2.64 11.29
C ASP A 382 -5.38 -2.43 10.52
N ALA A 383 -4.44 -3.37 10.62
CA ALA A 383 -3.19 -3.28 9.90
C ALA A 383 -3.39 -3.35 8.39
N LEU A 384 -2.64 -2.51 7.66
CA LEU A 384 -2.64 -2.44 6.21
C LEU A 384 -1.61 -3.38 5.62
N VAL A 385 -2.01 -4.09 4.57
CA VAL A 385 -1.11 -4.90 3.74
C VAL A 385 -1.18 -4.39 2.31
N LEU A 386 -0.11 -3.76 1.88
CA LEU A 386 0.09 -3.24 0.54
C LEU A 386 0.99 -4.18 -0.24
N GLY A 387 0.68 -4.48 -1.49
CA GLY A 387 1.52 -5.31 -2.35
C GLY A 387 2.06 -4.53 -3.54
N GLU A 388 3.37 -4.60 -3.78
CA GLU A 388 3.90 -4.21 -5.08
C GLU A 388 3.55 -5.28 -6.10
N THR A 389 2.90 -4.86 -7.19
CA THR A 389 2.38 -5.79 -8.17
C THR A 389 2.74 -5.31 -9.57
N LEU A 390 3.81 -5.87 -10.12
CA LEU A 390 4.35 -5.54 -11.44
C LEU A 390 3.82 -6.49 -12.53
N CYS A 391 2.61 -7.00 -12.40
CA CYS A 391 1.98 -7.91 -13.33
C CYS A 391 0.76 -7.28 -14.02
N GLU A 392 0.18 -7.99 -14.98
CA GLU A 392 -1.06 -7.57 -15.59
C GLU A 392 -2.21 -7.53 -14.57
N LEU A 393 -3.18 -6.64 -14.80
CA LEU A 393 -4.33 -6.44 -13.92
C LEU A 393 -5.08 -7.74 -13.60
N SER A 394 -5.21 -8.63 -14.59
CA SER A 394 -5.88 -9.93 -14.41
C SER A 394 -5.17 -10.85 -13.42
N GLU A 395 -3.86 -10.75 -13.30
CA GLU A 395 -3.06 -11.52 -12.33
C GLU A 395 -3.07 -10.90 -10.95
N ALA A 396 -3.23 -9.56 -10.87
CA ALA A 396 -3.25 -8.83 -9.62
C ALA A 396 -4.53 -9.06 -8.79
N VAL A 397 -5.65 -9.43 -9.43
CA VAL A 397 -6.97 -9.59 -8.81
C VAL A 397 -6.98 -10.60 -7.65
N ASP A 398 -6.16 -11.64 -7.76
CA ASP A 398 -6.14 -12.74 -6.76
C ASP A 398 -5.06 -12.59 -5.69
N ILE A 399 -4.32 -11.47 -5.68
CA ILE A 399 -3.31 -11.23 -4.65
C ILE A 399 -4.01 -10.88 -3.32
N PRO A 400 -3.76 -11.63 -2.24
CA PRO A 400 -4.46 -11.45 -0.98
C PRO A 400 -3.86 -10.29 -0.14
N VAL A 401 -3.97 -9.07 -0.65
CA VAL A 401 -3.55 -7.82 0.00
C VAL A 401 -4.71 -6.81 0.02
N ASP A 402 -4.59 -5.75 0.79
CA ASP A 402 -5.61 -4.70 0.87
C ASP A 402 -5.52 -3.70 -0.28
N MET A 403 -4.29 -3.37 -0.64
CA MET A 403 -4.00 -2.41 -1.71
C MET A 403 -2.86 -2.93 -2.58
N ILE A 404 -2.90 -2.57 -3.85
CA ILE A 404 -1.85 -2.90 -4.80
C ILE A 404 -1.18 -1.66 -5.36
N TYR A 405 0.12 -1.76 -5.45
CA TYR A 405 1.03 -0.80 -6.05
C TYR A 405 1.36 -1.30 -7.44
N ALA A 406 0.45 -1.08 -8.38
CA ALA A 406 0.56 -1.64 -9.72
C ALA A 406 1.39 -0.74 -10.66
N LEU A 407 1.88 -1.31 -11.77
CA LEU A 407 2.58 -0.60 -12.85
C LEU A 407 1.69 0.43 -13.58
N LEU A 408 1.12 1.36 -12.83
CA LEU A 408 0.19 2.36 -13.36
C LEU A 408 0.80 3.77 -13.39
N VAL A 409 2.04 3.90 -12.90
CA VAL A 409 2.71 5.20 -12.77
C VAL A 409 2.74 5.98 -14.08
N ASP A 410 3.03 5.33 -15.19
CA ASP A 410 3.13 5.97 -16.49
C ASP A 410 1.76 6.48 -16.98
N PHE A 411 0.67 5.76 -16.71
CA PHE A 411 -0.67 6.22 -17.05
C PHE A 411 -1.08 7.45 -16.25
N HIS A 412 -0.83 7.46 -14.94
CA HIS A 412 -1.18 8.60 -14.10
C HIS A 412 -0.30 9.82 -14.40
N ARG A 413 0.99 9.61 -14.73
CA ARG A 413 1.94 10.66 -15.05
C ARG A 413 1.73 11.22 -16.45
N ASP A 414 1.54 10.35 -17.44
CA ASP A 414 1.64 10.69 -18.86
C ASP A 414 0.29 10.77 -19.58
N ALA A 415 -0.84 10.73 -18.84
CA ALA A 415 -2.17 10.87 -19.44
C ALA A 415 -2.31 12.17 -20.22
N GLU A 416 -2.62 12.06 -21.51
CA GLU A 416 -2.82 13.19 -22.43
C GLU A 416 -4.21 13.22 -23.08
N TYR A 417 -4.96 12.11 -22.99
CA TYR A 417 -6.26 11.92 -23.62
C TYR A 417 -7.31 11.53 -22.57
N GLY A 418 -8.40 12.30 -22.52
CA GLY A 418 -9.42 12.16 -21.48
C GLY A 418 -10.17 10.84 -21.56
N ASN A 419 -10.63 10.45 -22.74
CA ASN A 419 -11.36 9.18 -22.94
C ASN A 419 -10.47 7.96 -22.64
N GLN A 420 -9.22 7.99 -23.10
CA GLN A 420 -8.27 6.90 -22.85
C GLN A 420 -8.00 6.74 -21.36
N TYR A 421 -7.87 7.86 -20.64
CA TYR A 421 -7.62 7.81 -19.20
C TYR A 421 -8.86 7.33 -18.43
N ALA A 422 -10.03 7.78 -18.81
CA ALA A 422 -11.27 7.28 -18.23
C ALA A 422 -11.48 5.78 -18.49
N ASP A 423 -11.21 5.28 -19.70
CA ASP A 423 -11.29 3.84 -20.05
C ASP A 423 -10.28 3.02 -19.23
N PHE A 424 -9.10 3.57 -19.00
CA PHE A 424 -8.10 2.95 -18.14
C PHE A 424 -8.59 2.81 -16.70
N LEU A 425 -9.13 3.88 -16.10
CA LEU A 425 -9.64 3.87 -14.72
C LEU A 425 -10.84 2.92 -14.59
N GLU A 426 -11.78 2.91 -15.54
CA GLU A 426 -12.92 2.00 -15.50
C GLU A 426 -12.51 0.53 -15.63
N ARG A 427 -11.57 0.20 -16.50
CA ARG A 427 -11.03 -1.17 -16.62
C ARG A 427 -10.30 -1.59 -15.35
N THR A 428 -9.50 -0.71 -14.77
CA THR A 428 -8.79 -0.98 -13.52
C THR A 428 -9.76 -1.24 -12.39
N SER A 429 -10.79 -0.40 -12.24
CA SER A 429 -11.81 -0.58 -11.21
C SER A 429 -12.61 -1.87 -11.38
N GLY A 430 -13.01 -2.19 -12.60
CA GLY A 430 -13.74 -3.42 -12.92
C GLY A 430 -12.93 -4.68 -12.61
N ALA A 431 -11.60 -4.61 -12.74
CA ALA A 431 -10.71 -5.72 -12.40
C ALA A 431 -10.56 -5.92 -10.89
N PHE A 432 -10.50 -4.83 -10.09
CA PHE A 432 -10.18 -4.90 -8.66
C PHE A 432 -11.36 -4.80 -7.71
N ALA A 433 -12.48 -4.18 -8.15
CA ALA A 433 -13.66 -4.07 -7.29
C ALA A 433 -14.34 -5.44 -7.09
N PRO A 434 -14.75 -5.80 -5.88
CA PRO A 434 -14.67 -5.05 -4.62
C PRO A 434 -13.50 -5.47 -3.71
N ARG A 435 -12.50 -6.20 -4.20
CA ARG A 435 -11.53 -6.94 -3.36
C ARG A 435 -10.31 -6.13 -2.96
N THR A 436 -9.75 -5.34 -3.88
CA THR A 436 -8.44 -4.71 -3.70
C THR A 436 -8.50 -3.28 -4.19
N VAL A 437 -7.84 -2.38 -3.48
CA VAL A 437 -7.70 -0.97 -3.86
C VAL A 437 -6.43 -0.79 -4.67
N ALA A 438 -6.53 -0.17 -5.84
CA ALA A 438 -5.36 0.24 -6.61
C ALA A 438 -4.83 1.57 -6.07
N MET A 439 -3.51 1.73 -6.00
CA MET A 439 -2.89 2.99 -5.67
C MET A 439 -2.68 3.83 -6.91
N ALA A 440 -3.15 5.06 -6.87
CA ALA A 440 -2.87 6.07 -7.89
C ALA A 440 -1.63 6.88 -7.48
N TYR A 441 -0.59 6.84 -8.29
CA TYR A 441 0.67 7.55 -8.08
C TYR A 441 1.31 7.89 -9.42
N PHE A 442 2.11 8.94 -9.46
CA PHE A 442 2.79 9.38 -10.68
C PHE A 442 4.32 9.34 -10.56
N GLU A 443 4.84 9.01 -9.41
CA GLU A 443 6.25 8.73 -9.11
C GLU A 443 6.38 7.89 -7.84
N ASN A 444 7.49 7.18 -7.70
CA ASN A 444 7.90 6.42 -6.53
C ASN A 444 9.43 6.31 -6.49
N HIS A 445 10.00 5.66 -5.48
CA HIS A 445 11.45 5.51 -5.31
C HIS A 445 12.16 4.82 -6.50
N ASP A 446 11.45 3.98 -7.29
CA ASP A 446 12.00 3.28 -8.46
C ASP A 446 11.96 4.12 -9.73
N SER A 447 11.14 5.16 -9.77
CA SER A 447 10.94 5.99 -10.94
C SER A 447 11.74 7.31 -10.87
N PRO A 448 12.05 7.93 -12.01
CA PRO A 448 12.49 9.32 -12.03
C PRO A 448 11.38 10.24 -11.48
N ARG A 449 11.78 11.34 -10.84
CA ARG A 449 10.84 12.37 -10.38
C ARG A 449 10.01 12.92 -11.53
N ALA A 450 8.71 12.92 -11.39
CA ALA A 450 7.77 13.36 -12.41
C ALA A 450 7.93 14.84 -12.77
N THR A 451 8.17 15.69 -11.77
CA THR A 451 8.41 17.12 -12.00
C THR A 451 9.61 17.37 -12.92
N LYS A 452 10.70 16.59 -12.78
CA LYS A 452 11.84 16.67 -13.69
C LYS A 452 11.45 16.29 -15.11
N ILE A 453 10.73 15.17 -15.28
CA ILE A 453 10.25 14.70 -16.59
C ILE A 453 9.37 15.77 -17.26
N TRP A 454 8.42 16.35 -16.51
CA TRP A 454 7.54 17.38 -17.05
C TRP A 454 8.27 18.68 -17.35
N ARG A 455 9.25 19.09 -16.51
CA ARG A 455 10.07 20.27 -16.80
C ARG A 455 10.87 20.11 -18.09
N GLU A 456 11.43 18.93 -18.31
CA GLU A 456 12.15 18.62 -19.55
C GLU A 456 11.19 18.55 -20.75
N ARG A 457 10.00 17.97 -20.60
CA ARG A 457 8.97 17.87 -21.64
C ARG A 457 8.41 19.25 -22.04
N TYR A 458 8.07 20.08 -21.07
CA TYR A 458 7.42 21.37 -21.29
C TYR A 458 8.41 22.53 -21.43
N GLN A 459 9.68 22.31 -21.13
CA GLN A 459 10.72 23.36 -21.05
C GLN A 459 10.31 24.52 -20.13
N SER A 460 9.54 24.20 -19.08
CA SER A 460 8.97 25.16 -18.12
C SER A 460 8.76 24.50 -16.75
N ARG A 461 9.38 25.08 -15.72
CA ARG A 461 9.16 24.62 -14.35
C ARG A 461 7.72 24.91 -13.89
N THR A 462 7.17 26.09 -14.23
CA THR A 462 5.80 26.44 -13.88
C THR A 462 4.78 25.43 -14.44
N LEU A 463 4.90 25.06 -15.72
CA LEU A 463 4.02 24.03 -16.30
C LEU A 463 4.25 22.65 -15.66
N ALA A 464 5.47 22.32 -15.26
CA ALA A 464 5.74 21.08 -14.54
C ALA A 464 5.05 21.05 -13.17
N LEU A 465 5.09 22.15 -12.42
CA LEU A 465 4.40 22.25 -11.12
C LEU A 465 2.87 22.27 -11.27
N LEU A 466 2.35 22.91 -12.33
CA LEU A 466 0.92 22.82 -12.66
C LEU A 466 0.50 21.38 -12.95
N ARG A 467 1.30 20.64 -13.71
CA ARG A 467 1.03 19.22 -13.98
C ARG A 467 1.13 18.38 -12.73
N ASN A 468 2.07 18.67 -11.83
CA ASN A 468 2.23 17.98 -10.56
C ASN A 468 0.94 18.10 -9.72
N ILE A 469 0.44 19.31 -9.46
CA ILE A 469 -0.80 19.48 -8.69
C ILE A 469 -2.04 18.96 -9.44
N GLN A 470 -2.07 19.03 -10.77
CA GLN A 470 -3.13 18.47 -11.59
C GLN A 470 -3.21 16.95 -11.42
N CYS A 471 -2.08 16.23 -11.53
CA CYS A 471 -2.03 14.78 -11.32
C CYS A 471 -2.42 14.41 -9.89
N SER A 472 -1.98 15.19 -8.91
CA SER A 472 -2.35 14.99 -7.50
C SER A 472 -3.85 15.13 -7.28
N LEU A 473 -4.48 16.15 -7.88
CA LEU A 473 -5.93 16.35 -7.79
C LEU A 473 -6.68 15.19 -8.47
N ILE A 474 -6.23 14.73 -9.65
CA ILE A 474 -6.81 13.56 -10.33
C ILE A 474 -6.71 12.33 -9.42
N ASN A 475 -5.52 12.00 -8.94
CA ASN A 475 -5.28 10.80 -8.14
C ASN A 475 -6.09 10.80 -6.84
N ALA A 476 -6.24 11.97 -6.21
CA ALA A 476 -7.00 12.11 -4.97
C ALA A 476 -8.52 12.11 -5.16
N THR A 477 -9.04 12.42 -6.35
CA THR A 477 -10.49 12.65 -6.54
C THR A 477 -11.15 11.77 -7.60
N ALA A 478 -10.41 11.15 -8.53
CA ALA A 478 -11.01 10.32 -9.58
C ALA A 478 -11.46 8.93 -9.09
N GLY A 479 -10.97 8.49 -7.92
CA GLY A 479 -11.30 7.18 -7.35
C GLY A 479 -12.63 7.15 -6.60
N SER A 480 -13.21 5.95 -6.43
CA SER A 480 -14.43 5.70 -5.66
C SER A 480 -14.40 4.31 -5.04
N ALA A 481 -14.82 4.19 -3.80
CA ALA A 481 -14.91 2.92 -3.08
C ALA A 481 -15.85 1.88 -3.73
N HIS A 482 -16.71 2.30 -4.65
CA HIS A 482 -17.70 1.42 -5.30
C HIS A 482 -17.36 1.06 -6.74
N TYR A 483 -16.61 1.92 -7.44
CA TYR A 483 -16.32 1.75 -8.88
C TYR A 483 -14.84 1.82 -9.21
N VAL A 484 -14.12 2.79 -8.62
CA VAL A 484 -12.69 2.98 -8.83
C VAL A 484 -12.06 3.16 -7.44
N ASN A 485 -11.66 2.04 -6.85
CA ASN A 485 -10.98 2.07 -5.55
C ASN A 485 -9.54 2.51 -5.76
N LEU A 486 -9.27 3.78 -5.48
CA LEU A 486 -7.93 4.35 -5.54
C LEU A 486 -7.52 4.86 -4.16
N ALA A 487 -6.32 4.47 -3.73
CA ALA A 487 -5.56 5.19 -2.71
C ALA A 487 -4.62 6.17 -3.41
N TYR A 488 -4.41 7.31 -2.81
CA TYR A 488 -3.52 8.33 -3.34
C TYR A 488 -2.14 8.20 -2.72
N ALA A 489 -1.11 8.00 -3.52
CA ALA A 489 0.26 7.85 -3.03
C ALA A 489 1.20 8.91 -3.61
N LEU A 490 2.14 9.34 -2.76
CA LEU A 490 3.21 10.28 -3.07
C LEU A 490 4.54 9.73 -2.57
N GLU A 491 5.60 10.01 -3.30
CA GLU A 491 6.95 9.97 -2.77
C GLU A 491 7.24 11.30 -2.06
N TRP A 492 7.80 11.27 -0.85
CA TRP A 492 8.14 12.48 -0.08
C TRP A 492 9.02 13.41 -0.91
N GLY A 493 8.54 14.62 -1.13
CA GLY A 493 9.13 15.59 -2.05
C GLY A 493 8.25 15.98 -3.23
N SER A 494 7.24 15.16 -3.56
CA SER A 494 6.26 15.51 -4.61
C SER A 494 5.56 16.83 -4.29
N GLU A 495 5.35 17.12 -3.00
CA GLU A 495 4.62 18.29 -2.50
C GLU A 495 5.32 19.63 -2.76
N TRP A 496 6.60 19.62 -3.10
CA TRP A 496 7.33 20.82 -3.53
C TRP A 496 7.97 20.69 -4.91
N GLY A 497 7.59 19.62 -5.62
CA GLY A 497 8.10 19.37 -6.96
C GLY A 497 9.58 19.04 -6.99
N GLU A 498 10.02 18.16 -6.07
CA GLU A 498 11.39 17.64 -6.04
C GLU A 498 11.77 17.03 -7.39
N GLU A 499 12.95 17.35 -7.89
CA GLU A 499 13.45 16.84 -9.16
C GLU A 499 14.56 15.78 -9.02
N THR A 500 15.15 15.69 -7.83
CA THR A 500 16.21 14.72 -7.56
C THR A 500 15.59 13.37 -7.18
N ARG A 501 15.90 12.35 -7.98
CA ARG A 501 15.46 10.97 -7.69
C ARG A 501 15.93 10.55 -6.30
N THR A 502 15.12 9.78 -5.60
CA THR A 502 15.54 9.11 -4.37
C THR A 502 16.59 8.08 -4.72
N ASP A 503 17.79 8.26 -4.19
CA ASP A 503 18.90 7.33 -4.31
C ASP A 503 19.05 6.55 -2.99
N PHE A 504 18.24 5.51 -2.85
CA PHE A 504 18.23 4.67 -1.65
C PHE A 504 19.51 3.81 -1.51
N GLU A 505 20.32 3.74 -2.55
CA GLU A 505 21.64 3.09 -2.55
C GLU A 505 22.77 4.09 -2.20
N ALA A 506 22.46 5.37 -2.19
CA ALA A 506 23.42 6.47 -2.05
C ALA A 506 24.60 6.34 -3.02
N SER A 507 24.30 5.96 -4.29
CA SER A 507 25.30 5.88 -5.36
C SER A 507 25.78 7.25 -5.82
N THR A 508 24.91 8.25 -5.67
CA THR A 508 25.24 9.65 -5.85
C THR A 508 25.02 10.38 -4.53
N LEU A 509 26.06 10.83 -3.90
CA LEU A 509 26.08 11.48 -2.60
C LEU A 509 25.43 12.88 -2.58
N LEU A 510 24.22 13.09 -3.13
CA LEU A 510 24.19 14.30 -3.88
C LEU A 510 23.15 15.31 -3.65
N HIS A 511 22.26 15.16 -2.79
CA HIS A 511 21.44 16.34 -2.59
C HIS A 511 21.25 16.61 -1.11
N PRO A 512 21.82 17.74 -0.64
CA PRO A 512 21.35 18.28 0.60
C PRO A 512 19.84 18.46 0.42
N GLU A 513 19.14 17.94 1.36
CA GLU A 513 17.73 17.86 1.40
C GLU A 513 17.03 19.15 0.95
N TRP A 514 16.20 19.05 -0.10
CA TRP A 514 15.07 19.93 -0.31
C TRP A 514 15.37 21.40 -0.45
N ALA A 515 16.41 21.72 -1.22
CA ALA A 515 16.73 23.10 -1.58
C ALA A 515 15.55 23.81 -2.29
N ASP A 516 14.67 23.03 -2.92
CA ASP A 516 13.52 23.56 -3.66
C ASP A 516 12.25 23.76 -2.82
N ARG A 517 12.23 23.32 -1.56
CA ARG A 517 11.03 23.34 -0.73
C ARG A 517 10.52 24.75 -0.41
N GLU A 518 11.39 25.62 0.08
CA GLU A 518 11.00 26.97 0.46
C GLU A 518 10.49 27.81 -0.72
N PRO A 519 11.13 27.78 -1.91
CA PRO A 519 10.60 28.45 -3.08
C PRO A 519 9.21 27.98 -3.52
N HIS A 520 8.81 26.77 -3.11
CA HIS A 520 7.54 26.15 -3.51
C HIS A 520 6.59 25.87 -2.35
N SER A 521 6.68 26.65 -1.28
CA SER A 521 5.80 26.54 -0.09
C SER A 521 4.30 26.65 -0.42
N GLN A 522 3.94 27.36 -1.50
CA GLN A 522 2.57 27.45 -2.01
C GLN A 522 2.06 26.09 -2.51
N LEU A 523 2.91 25.33 -3.21
CA LEU A 523 2.55 23.98 -3.64
C LEU A 523 2.34 23.05 -2.43
N VAL A 524 3.20 23.12 -1.41
CA VAL A 524 3.03 22.38 -0.14
C VAL A 524 1.71 22.71 0.52
N ALA A 525 1.34 24.00 0.56
CA ALA A 525 0.06 24.42 1.11
C ALA A 525 -1.14 23.87 0.31
N ALA A 526 -1.01 23.83 -1.03
CA ALA A 526 -2.01 23.27 -1.93
C ALA A 526 -2.26 21.79 -1.67
N TYR A 527 -1.22 21.00 -1.44
CA TYR A 527 -1.34 19.59 -1.07
C TYR A 527 -2.08 19.40 0.27
N GLY A 528 -1.76 20.23 1.27
CA GLY A 528 -2.48 20.22 2.55
C GLY A 528 -3.96 20.53 2.39
N ALA A 529 -4.28 21.55 1.60
CA ALA A 529 -5.65 21.94 1.29
C ALA A 529 -6.41 20.84 0.52
N LEU A 530 -5.75 20.21 -0.47
CA LEU A 530 -6.32 19.11 -1.23
C LEU A 530 -6.67 17.93 -0.33
N ARG A 531 -5.75 17.51 0.54
CA ARG A 531 -6.01 16.43 1.49
C ARG A 531 -7.19 16.75 2.42
N GLN A 532 -7.20 17.93 3.01
CA GLN A 532 -8.30 18.37 3.87
C GLN A 532 -9.63 18.39 3.11
N PHE A 533 -9.62 18.89 1.89
CA PHE A 533 -10.81 18.91 1.05
C PHE A 533 -11.35 17.49 0.80
N VAL A 534 -10.52 16.56 0.37
CA VAL A 534 -10.91 15.18 0.09
C VAL A 534 -11.41 14.48 1.35
N SER A 535 -10.70 14.61 2.48
CA SER A 535 -11.04 13.91 3.72
C SER A 535 -12.36 14.37 4.36
N GLN A 536 -12.79 15.61 4.08
CA GLN A 536 -14.02 16.20 4.64
C GLN A 536 -15.25 16.03 3.74
N ARG A 537 -15.12 15.41 2.57
CA ARG A 537 -16.21 15.35 1.57
C ARG A 537 -16.64 13.90 1.31
N PRO A 538 -17.86 13.51 1.80
CA PRO A 538 -18.37 12.16 1.56
C PRO A 538 -18.41 11.79 0.07
N GLU A 539 -18.72 12.76 -0.80
CA GLU A 539 -18.76 12.57 -2.24
C GLU A 539 -17.43 12.08 -2.79
N LEU A 540 -16.30 12.59 -2.25
CA LEU A 540 -14.94 12.23 -2.67
C LEU A 540 -14.41 10.98 -1.97
N GLN A 541 -14.96 10.64 -0.79
CA GLN A 541 -14.54 9.45 -0.05
C GLN A 541 -15.27 8.19 -0.53
N THR A 542 -16.60 8.24 -0.59
CA THR A 542 -17.44 7.06 -0.84
C THR A 542 -18.48 7.26 -1.94
N GLY A 543 -18.52 8.44 -2.57
CA GLY A 543 -19.48 8.75 -3.62
C GLY A 543 -19.25 7.97 -4.91
N HIS A 544 -20.28 7.94 -5.75
CA HIS A 544 -20.18 7.41 -7.11
C HIS A 544 -19.24 8.27 -7.95
N VAL A 545 -18.74 7.69 -9.04
CA VAL A 545 -17.99 8.42 -10.08
C VAL A 545 -18.69 8.24 -11.42
N TYR A 546 -18.73 9.31 -12.19
CA TYR A 546 -19.18 9.30 -13.59
C TYR A 546 -18.13 10.02 -14.43
N PHE A 547 -17.53 9.33 -15.38
CA PHE A 547 -16.56 9.90 -16.31
C PHE A 547 -17.26 10.42 -17.57
N TYR A 548 -17.04 11.69 -17.89
CA TYR A 548 -17.56 12.28 -19.13
C TYR A 548 -16.70 11.89 -20.32
N ARG A 549 -17.35 11.68 -21.45
CA ARG A 549 -16.70 11.36 -22.72
C ARG A 549 -16.93 12.48 -23.71
N ASN A 550 -15.97 12.67 -24.60
CA ASN A 550 -16.09 13.63 -25.70
C ASN A 550 -16.43 15.05 -25.25
N THR A 551 -15.82 15.48 -24.14
CA THR A 551 -16.04 16.80 -23.55
C THR A 551 -15.42 17.93 -24.35
N ASP A 552 -14.46 17.62 -25.21
CA ASP A 552 -13.85 18.52 -26.20
C ASP A 552 -13.57 17.74 -27.51
N SER A 553 -13.34 18.48 -28.60
CA SER A 553 -13.19 17.89 -29.95
C SER A 553 -11.89 17.12 -30.18
N GLU A 554 -10.88 17.32 -29.34
CA GLU A 554 -9.54 16.74 -29.49
C GLU A 554 -9.22 15.71 -28.40
N ASP A 555 -10.16 15.39 -27.51
CA ASP A 555 -10.00 14.47 -26.38
C ASP A 555 -8.83 14.87 -25.43
N ARG A 556 -8.65 16.18 -25.22
CA ARG A 556 -7.61 16.72 -24.34
C ARG A 556 -8.12 17.12 -22.96
N VAL A 557 -9.38 16.83 -22.69
CA VAL A 557 -10.00 17.12 -21.38
C VAL A 557 -10.40 15.84 -20.71
N PHE A 558 -9.97 15.70 -19.46
CA PHE A 558 -10.45 14.65 -18.56
C PHE A 558 -11.40 15.27 -17.55
N ALA A 559 -12.65 14.84 -17.58
CA ALA A 559 -13.66 15.35 -16.67
C ALA A 559 -14.52 14.22 -16.08
N TYR A 560 -14.91 14.40 -14.82
CA TYR A 560 -15.74 13.45 -14.08
C TYR A 560 -16.53 14.15 -12.98
N THR A 561 -17.60 13.52 -12.53
CA THR A 561 -18.34 13.93 -11.34
C THR A 561 -18.26 12.85 -10.27
N ARG A 562 -17.87 13.26 -9.06
CA ARG A 562 -18.01 12.47 -7.84
C ARG A 562 -19.26 12.92 -7.12
N TYR A 563 -20.17 12.00 -6.79
CA TYR A 563 -21.49 12.41 -6.31
C TYR A 563 -22.14 11.40 -5.34
N THR A 564 -23.00 11.94 -4.51
CA THR A 564 -24.00 11.25 -3.71
C THR A 564 -25.39 11.60 -4.25
N ARG A 565 -26.46 11.19 -3.58
CA ARG A 565 -27.83 11.57 -3.96
C ARG A 565 -28.12 13.08 -3.81
N HIS A 566 -27.36 13.78 -2.98
CA HIS A 566 -27.67 15.18 -2.60
C HIS A 566 -26.74 16.21 -3.23
N SER A 567 -25.52 15.83 -3.50
CA SER A 567 -24.50 16.75 -4.01
C SER A 567 -23.38 15.99 -4.72
N GLY A 568 -22.61 16.74 -5.50
CA GLY A 568 -21.44 16.20 -6.19
C GLY A 568 -20.39 17.27 -6.44
N PHE A 569 -19.25 16.83 -6.95
CA PHE A 569 -18.17 17.67 -7.43
C PHE A 569 -17.84 17.29 -8.86
N LEU A 570 -18.10 18.19 -9.79
CA LEU A 570 -17.59 18.11 -11.16
C LEU A 570 -16.15 18.60 -11.12
N VAL A 571 -15.24 17.74 -11.58
CA VAL A 571 -13.81 18.04 -11.70
C VAL A 571 -13.45 17.96 -13.18
N ALA A 572 -12.79 18.97 -13.70
CA ALA A 572 -12.38 19.02 -15.10
C ALA A 572 -10.93 19.49 -15.20
N HIS A 573 -10.18 18.81 -16.06
CA HIS A 573 -8.74 19.00 -16.27
C HIS A 573 -8.45 19.20 -17.74
N ASN A 574 -7.82 20.31 -18.10
CA ASN A 574 -7.19 20.45 -19.40
C ASN A 574 -5.83 19.71 -19.35
N LEU A 575 -5.70 18.61 -20.09
CA LEU A 575 -4.47 17.82 -20.16
C LEU A 575 -3.45 18.39 -21.16
N ASP A 576 -3.86 19.40 -21.94
CA ASP A 576 -3.00 20.06 -22.92
C ASP A 576 -2.15 21.14 -22.24
N ALA A 577 -0.83 21.10 -22.46
CA ALA A 577 0.11 22.07 -21.94
C ALA A 577 0.22 23.36 -22.80
N ARG A 578 -0.45 23.43 -23.94
CA ARG A 578 -0.25 24.49 -24.94
C ARG A 578 -1.52 25.27 -25.28
N PHE A 579 -2.66 24.60 -25.31
CA PHE A 579 -3.89 25.17 -25.85
C PHE A 579 -4.98 25.26 -24.80
N VAL A 580 -5.72 26.37 -24.87
CA VAL A 580 -6.96 26.54 -24.13
C VAL A 580 -8.01 25.58 -24.69
N ARG A 581 -8.83 24.98 -23.81
CA ARG A 581 -9.88 24.05 -24.19
C ARG A 581 -11.24 24.56 -23.74
N GLU A 582 -12.20 24.50 -24.67
CA GLU A 582 -13.61 24.70 -24.37
C GLU A 582 -14.24 23.34 -24.07
N VAL A 583 -14.93 23.25 -22.95
CA VAL A 583 -15.39 21.99 -22.36
C VAL A 583 -16.88 22.08 -22.12
N VAL A 584 -17.61 21.02 -22.48
CA VAL A 584 -19.01 20.83 -22.11
C VAL A 584 -19.15 19.47 -21.42
N CYS A 585 -19.60 19.51 -20.16
CA CYS A 585 -19.87 18.29 -19.38
C CYS A 585 -21.39 18.08 -19.33
N PRO A 586 -21.93 17.03 -20.01
CA PRO A 586 -23.35 16.78 -20.09
C PRO A 586 -23.88 16.14 -18.78
N ILE A 587 -24.06 16.92 -17.76
CA ILE A 587 -24.47 16.49 -16.40
C ILE A 587 -25.88 15.84 -16.36
N HIS A 588 -26.68 15.96 -17.43
CA HIS A 588 -28.00 15.33 -17.53
C HIS A 588 -27.96 13.80 -17.55
N TYR A 589 -26.79 13.22 -17.81
CA TYR A 589 -26.58 11.77 -17.81
C TYR A 589 -26.16 11.20 -16.44
N LEU A 590 -26.08 12.04 -15.39
CA LEU A 590 -25.82 11.53 -14.05
C LEU A 590 -27.01 10.67 -13.59
N PRO A 591 -26.78 9.39 -13.25
CA PRO A 591 -27.87 8.52 -12.83
C PRO A 591 -28.55 9.00 -11.54
N ASP A 592 -29.86 8.96 -11.50
CA ASP A 592 -30.70 9.15 -10.32
C ASP A 592 -30.56 10.53 -9.61
N VAL A 593 -30.10 11.57 -10.30
CA VAL A 593 -29.95 12.90 -9.73
C VAL A 593 -30.52 13.99 -10.65
N LEU A 594 -31.11 15.01 -10.07
CA LEU A 594 -31.56 16.21 -10.76
C LEU A 594 -30.78 17.43 -10.25
N LEU A 595 -30.03 18.07 -11.13
CA LEU A 595 -29.26 19.26 -10.79
C LEU A 595 -30.17 20.41 -10.42
N LEU A 596 -29.94 21.02 -9.25
CA LEU A 596 -30.63 22.21 -8.79
C LEU A 596 -29.83 23.49 -9.06
N ARG A 597 -28.52 23.47 -8.74
CA ARG A 597 -27.61 24.60 -8.94
C ARG A 597 -26.16 24.15 -8.98
N ILE A 598 -25.31 25.03 -9.51
CA ILE A 598 -23.86 24.89 -9.47
C ILE A 598 -23.28 26.01 -8.58
N ASP A 599 -22.31 25.64 -7.73
CA ASP A 599 -21.53 26.56 -6.92
C ASP A 599 -20.06 26.40 -7.30
N ARG A 600 -19.38 27.51 -7.60
CA ARG A 600 -17.94 27.49 -7.83
C ARG A 600 -17.20 27.20 -6.52
N VAL A 601 -16.12 26.39 -6.61
CA VAL A 601 -15.21 26.12 -5.50
C VAL A 601 -13.85 26.75 -5.85
N PRO A 602 -13.63 28.05 -5.55
CA PRO A 602 -12.46 28.79 -6.00
C PRO A 602 -11.13 28.19 -5.52
N ALA A 603 -11.11 27.62 -4.31
CA ALA A 603 -9.92 27.07 -3.67
C ALA A 603 -9.24 25.93 -4.44
N TYR A 604 -9.81 25.47 -5.57
CA TYR A 604 -9.30 24.36 -6.36
C TYR A 604 -9.19 24.66 -7.85
N ASP A 605 -9.09 25.95 -8.19
CA ASP A 605 -8.52 26.34 -9.47
C ASP A 605 -6.99 26.26 -9.35
N THR A 606 -6.36 25.36 -10.09
CA THR A 606 -4.90 25.16 -10.00
C THR A 606 -4.10 26.41 -10.33
N TYR A 607 -4.65 27.35 -11.10
CA TYR A 607 -4.00 28.61 -11.40
C TYR A 607 -3.91 29.56 -10.20
N GLU A 608 -4.82 29.45 -9.24
CA GLU A 608 -4.79 30.27 -8.03
C GLU A 608 -3.61 29.92 -7.10
N PHE A 609 -2.97 28.76 -7.29
CA PHE A 609 -1.79 28.36 -6.51
C PHE A 609 -0.47 28.97 -7.00
N PHE A 610 -0.48 29.60 -8.17
CA PHE A 610 0.76 30.12 -8.78
C PHE A 610 0.65 31.61 -9.05
N ASP A 611 1.36 32.42 -8.27
CA ASP A 611 1.44 33.88 -8.48
C ASP A 611 1.97 34.20 -9.88
N GLY A 612 1.26 35.07 -10.59
CA GLY A 612 1.69 35.59 -11.90
C GLY A 612 1.19 34.80 -13.11
N LEU A 613 0.41 33.76 -12.94
CA LEU A 613 -0.39 33.20 -14.01
C LEU A 613 -1.67 34.03 -14.17
N ASP A 614 -1.89 34.50 -15.40
CA ASP A 614 -3.08 35.27 -15.74
C ASP A 614 -4.30 34.35 -15.64
N SER A 615 -5.01 34.43 -14.51
CA SER A 615 -6.20 33.63 -14.25
C SER A 615 -7.40 34.28 -14.92
N ASP A 616 -7.53 34.10 -16.25
CA ASP A 616 -8.85 34.20 -16.84
C ASP A 616 -9.72 33.15 -16.17
N HIS A 617 -10.63 33.59 -15.31
CA HIS A 617 -11.56 32.71 -14.64
C HIS A 617 -12.34 31.92 -15.69
N PRO A 618 -12.37 30.57 -15.59
CA PRO A 618 -13.16 29.79 -16.52
C PRO A 618 -14.59 30.30 -16.49
N GLY A 619 -15.06 30.80 -17.61
CA GLY A 619 -16.46 31.22 -17.77
C GLY A 619 -17.35 30.00 -17.62
N ILE A 620 -17.74 29.71 -16.35
CA ILE A 620 -18.58 28.56 -16.04
C ILE A 620 -20.03 28.95 -16.30
N ALA A 621 -20.69 28.25 -17.18
CA ALA A 621 -22.10 28.45 -17.48
C ALA A 621 -22.86 27.14 -17.51
N LEU A 622 -24.09 27.18 -17.00
CA LEU A 622 -25.05 26.09 -17.21
C LEU A 622 -25.79 26.36 -18.52
N THR A 623 -25.70 25.43 -19.46
CA THR A 623 -26.35 25.46 -20.75
C THR A 623 -27.32 24.30 -20.89
N ASP A 624 -28.11 24.27 -21.97
CA ASP A 624 -28.99 23.14 -22.28
C ASP A 624 -28.21 21.85 -22.55
N GLU A 625 -26.94 21.95 -22.92
CA GLU A 625 -26.05 20.82 -23.19
C GLU A 625 -25.30 20.33 -21.92
N GLY A 626 -25.27 21.12 -20.86
CA GLY A 626 -24.57 20.81 -19.62
C GLY A 626 -23.78 21.97 -19.04
N VAL A 627 -22.76 21.67 -18.25
CA VAL A 627 -21.84 22.68 -17.70
C VAL A 627 -20.75 22.97 -18.71
N SER A 628 -20.74 24.19 -19.24
CA SER A 628 -19.68 24.68 -20.14
C SER A 628 -18.63 25.46 -19.36
N MET A 629 -17.37 25.35 -19.78
CA MET A 629 -16.24 26.09 -19.20
C MET A 629 -15.09 26.21 -20.18
N LYS A 630 -14.20 27.17 -19.92
CA LYS A 630 -12.98 27.38 -20.70
C LYS A 630 -11.76 27.22 -19.80
N LEU A 631 -10.92 26.22 -20.08
CA LEU A 631 -9.78 25.86 -19.27
C LEU A 631 -8.47 26.26 -19.94
N GLN A 632 -7.62 26.99 -19.22
CA GLN A 632 -6.25 27.30 -19.64
C GLN A 632 -5.37 26.03 -19.72
N PRO A 633 -4.19 26.06 -20.36
CA PRO A 633 -3.27 24.92 -20.41
C PRO A 633 -2.96 24.37 -19.01
N LEU A 634 -3.13 23.06 -18.82
CA LEU A 634 -2.95 22.32 -17.56
C LEU A 634 -3.82 22.84 -16.38
N GLN A 635 -4.83 23.67 -16.64
CA GLN A 635 -5.75 24.11 -15.60
C GLN A 635 -6.67 22.98 -15.18
N SER A 636 -6.93 22.92 -13.89
CA SER A 636 -7.98 22.08 -13.28
C SER A 636 -8.95 22.95 -12.51
N VAL A 637 -10.22 22.59 -12.54
CA VAL A 637 -11.27 23.24 -11.75
C VAL A 637 -12.13 22.22 -11.05
N VAL A 638 -12.65 22.60 -9.90
CA VAL A 638 -13.62 21.81 -9.14
C VAL A 638 -14.88 22.66 -8.95
N ILE A 639 -16.02 22.08 -9.31
CA ILE A 639 -17.33 22.75 -9.24
C ILE A 639 -18.24 21.91 -8.36
N LYS A 640 -18.88 22.53 -7.36
CA LYS A 640 -19.86 21.86 -6.53
C LYS A 640 -21.21 21.84 -7.24
N LEU A 641 -21.82 20.66 -7.31
CA LEU A 641 -23.15 20.41 -7.82
C LEU A 641 -24.09 20.15 -6.65
N ILE A 642 -25.23 20.85 -6.63
CA ILE A 642 -26.30 20.66 -5.64
C ILE A 642 -27.47 20.01 -6.36
N PHE A 643 -27.90 18.86 -5.88
CA PHE A 643 -28.99 18.09 -6.47
C PHE A 643 -30.29 18.34 -5.71
N ARG A 644 -31.41 18.19 -6.42
CA ARG A 644 -32.73 18.26 -5.82
C ARG A 644 -32.92 17.03 -4.93
N SER A 645 -33.19 17.26 -3.64
CA SER A 645 -33.65 16.19 -2.76
C SER A 645 -35.07 15.80 -3.20
N GLU A 646 -35.34 14.54 -3.42
CA GLU A 646 -36.73 14.05 -3.38
C GLU A 646 -37.21 14.20 -1.93
N GLU A 647 -38.28 14.99 -1.73
CA GLU A 647 -38.98 15.08 -0.45
C GLU A 647 -39.68 13.75 -0.13
#